data_d0ca14b61943f741a0445cb07e55ca7b
#
_entry.id   d0ca14b61943f741a0445cb07e55ca7b
#
_cell.length_a   1.000
_cell.length_b   1.000
_cell.length_c   1.000
_cell.angle_alpha   90.00
_cell.angle_beta   90.00
_cell.angle_gamma   90.00
#
_symmetry.space_group_name_H-M   'P 1'
#
loop_
_entity.id
_entity.type
_entity.pdbx_description
1 polymer ?
#
loop_
_entity_poly.entity_id
_entity_poly.type
_entity_poly.pdbx_seq_one_letter_code
_entity_poly.pdbx_strand_id
1 'polypeptide(L)'
;MAAVDIARDYSLSVTPRGGGTSCAGNAVGPGLVLDFSRYMNQVLHIDAEAQTAVVQPGVVLADLQKALAPHGLRFGPDPSTANRATIGGMIGNNACGPHGLSYGRTADNVVAMRWLTGSGDVLDVGEGADALTGVDGLEAFVMNNLAVLRTDFGRFGRQISGYSLEHLLPENNRNLAATLAGTEGTAGMILEATVKVVPTSAAPALAVLGYPDMATAADDVVHLLPHKPLALEGLDAQLVDVIRRAKGKSTTPSLPEGGGWLMVEVDGTDTDDAMRRADALIADASATDSVVHAAGPEAIRLWQIRADGAGLAGRTADGLQAWPGWEDSAVPPEHLGDYLRDLQALMEQHKLSGLAYGHFGDGCIHLRIDFPLATTPDVMRAFMEKAAALAASYGGSLSGEHGDGRARSELLPTMYSPEALAAMAQFKGLFDPDDLLNPGVVVRPDPLDANLRRPAAAPMMASDGFAFAQDGGDISSAIHRCVGVGKCRADARDTGQFMCPSFTATRDEKDSTRGRARALQEMLNGGVVSDGWASPELHDALDLCLSCKACANDCPTGIDMATFKSETLHRTYQGKLRPRAHYTLGRLPQWLRLAGPFARLVNVLGKITPLRKMGLFAMGADGRRSLPKLATKPFRRLRKNVIPTHRPTGPKVVLWVDSFTDSLSPEIALDAITVLEAAGCDVKIAGPGICCGLTLISTGQLTAAKRKLTNTVKVLHPYVAAGYTVVGLEPSCTATLRSDLVELLPRDAAAKAVSDQVKTIAELLTSLDWQPPQLDRKLLVQPHCHQYAIMGFDTDQKLLEKLGCDVEISSGCCGLAGNFGMEQGHYDVSVKIAADGILQKIDASPDREVLADGFSCRTQITDLDGTSSRHIVQLIAEQLKE
;
A
#
# COMPACT_ATOMS: atom_id res chain seq x y z
N MET A 1 3.66 27.17 -14.91
CA MET A 1 3.28 28.50 -15.43
C MET A 1 2.04 28.41 -16.31
N ALA A 2 2.06 27.91 -17.53
CA ALA A 2 0.86 27.90 -18.41
C ALA A 2 -0.42 27.35 -17.76
N ALA A 3 -0.32 26.32 -16.90
CA ALA A 3 -1.49 25.78 -16.17
C ALA A 3 -2.07 26.80 -15.16
N VAL A 4 -1.23 27.61 -14.52
CA VAL A 4 -1.65 28.68 -13.60
C VAL A 4 -2.31 29.82 -14.37
N ASP A 5 -1.74 30.19 -15.53
CA ASP A 5 -2.32 31.23 -16.38
C ASP A 5 -3.72 30.83 -16.89
N ILE A 6 -3.86 29.59 -17.37
CA ILE A 6 -5.14 29.01 -17.76
C ILE A 6 -6.12 28.99 -16.58
N ALA A 7 -5.68 28.54 -15.40
CA ALA A 7 -6.54 28.49 -14.22
C ALA A 7 -7.04 29.89 -13.84
N ARG A 8 -6.20 30.92 -13.94
CA ARG A 8 -6.57 32.31 -13.71
C ARG A 8 -7.57 32.82 -14.74
N ASP A 9 -7.31 32.55 -16.03
CA ASP A 9 -8.19 32.97 -17.14
C ASP A 9 -9.60 32.38 -17.01
N TYR A 10 -9.71 31.16 -16.48
CA TYR A 10 -11.00 30.48 -16.30
C TYR A 10 -11.52 30.51 -14.86
N SER A 11 -10.88 31.25 -13.96
CA SER A 11 -11.25 31.35 -12.54
C SER A 11 -11.34 29.95 -11.85
N LEU A 12 -10.41 29.06 -12.17
CA LEU A 12 -10.32 27.73 -11.58
C LEU A 12 -9.33 27.75 -10.42
N SER A 13 -9.67 27.15 -9.30
CA SER A 13 -8.72 26.92 -8.23
C SER A 13 -7.65 25.90 -8.63
N VAL A 14 -6.44 26.04 -8.07
CA VAL A 14 -5.31 25.12 -8.32
C VAL A 14 -4.89 24.46 -7.02
N THR A 15 -4.84 23.13 -6.99
CA THR A 15 -4.33 22.36 -5.86
C THR A 15 -3.05 21.65 -6.27
N PRO A 16 -1.87 22.04 -5.77
CA PRO A 16 -0.63 21.31 -6.00
C PRO A 16 -0.62 20.00 -5.21
N ARG A 17 -0.15 18.93 -5.83
CA ARG A 17 -0.18 17.58 -5.25
C ARG A 17 1.13 16.85 -5.48
N GLY A 18 1.70 16.33 -4.41
CA GLY A 18 2.81 15.37 -4.44
C GLY A 18 2.30 13.92 -4.43
N GLY A 19 2.72 13.12 -3.44
CA GLY A 19 2.26 11.74 -3.28
C GLY A 19 0.79 11.57 -2.89
N GLY A 20 0.13 12.65 -2.46
CA GLY A 20 -1.23 12.61 -1.94
C GLY A 20 -1.36 11.67 -0.74
N THR A 21 -0.38 11.69 0.15
CA THR A 21 -0.29 10.83 1.34
C THR A 21 -0.84 11.52 2.60
N SER A 22 -1.07 12.83 2.55
CA SER A 22 -1.68 13.57 3.65
C SER A 22 -3.09 13.05 3.95
N CYS A 23 -3.44 13.02 5.23
CA CYS A 23 -4.75 12.62 5.72
C CYS A 23 -5.67 13.83 5.98
N ALA A 24 -5.13 15.05 5.93
CA ALA A 24 -5.86 16.28 6.28
C ALA A 24 -6.69 16.87 5.11
N GLY A 25 -6.57 16.32 3.90
CA GLY A 25 -7.36 16.78 2.75
C GLY A 25 -6.77 17.99 1.99
N ASN A 26 -5.56 18.40 2.28
CA ASN A 26 -4.87 19.51 1.62
C ASN A 26 -4.40 19.18 0.17
N ALA A 27 -4.31 17.93 -0.20
CA ALA A 27 -3.91 17.50 -1.55
C ALA A 27 -5.11 17.19 -2.47
N VAL A 28 -6.30 17.67 -2.15
CA VAL A 28 -7.52 17.54 -2.94
C VAL A 28 -8.27 18.86 -2.99
N GLY A 29 -8.89 19.16 -4.14
CA GLY A 29 -9.62 20.42 -4.33
C GLY A 29 -10.56 20.32 -5.53
N PRO A 30 -11.49 21.30 -5.70
CA PRO A 30 -12.49 21.28 -6.78
C PRO A 30 -11.88 21.72 -8.06
N GLY A 31 -10.95 22.38 -8.31
CA GLY A 31 -10.42 22.90 -9.59
C GLY A 31 -9.41 21.99 -10.24
N LEU A 32 -8.32 22.58 -10.69
CA LEU A 32 -7.22 21.91 -11.35
C LEU A 32 -6.25 21.34 -10.32
N VAL A 33 -6.08 20.02 -10.30
CA VAL A 33 -5.09 19.34 -9.45
C VAL A 33 -3.82 19.09 -10.25
N LEU A 34 -2.70 19.69 -9.84
CA LEU A 34 -1.40 19.52 -10.48
C LEU A 34 -0.59 18.47 -9.74
N ASP A 35 -0.50 17.24 -10.29
CA ASP A 35 0.31 16.16 -9.75
C ASP A 35 1.76 16.25 -10.24
N PHE A 36 2.69 16.58 -9.33
CA PHE A 36 4.12 16.72 -9.64
C PHE A 36 4.86 15.39 -9.67
N SER A 37 4.30 14.33 -9.12
CA SER A 37 5.01 13.07 -8.84
C SER A 37 5.41 12.29 -10.10
N ARG A 38 4.78 12.55 -11.26
CA ARG A 38 5.01 11.76 -12.48
C ARG A 38 6.16 12.27 -13.33
N TYR A 39 6.32 13.59 -13.45
CA TYR A 39 7.24 14.20 -14.41
C TYR A 39 8.29 15.10 -13.78
N MET A 40 8.09 15.58 -12.56
CA MET A 40 9.04 16.41 -11.83
C MET A 40 9.61 15.64 -10.63
N ASN A 41 10.31 14.53 -10.91
CA ASN A 41 10.73 13.56 -9.91
C ASN A 41 12.22 13.18 -10.00
N GLN A 42 13.06 14.14 -10.41
CA GLN A 42 14.49 13.91 -10.54
C GLN A 42 15.26 14.49 -9.36
N VAL A 43 16.26 13.74 -8.86
CA VAL A 43 17.35 14.26 -8.04
C VAL A 43 18.32 14.92 -9.01
N LEU A 44 18.44 16.25 -8.93
CA LEU A 44 19.18 17.05 -9.92
C LEU A 44 20.67 17.10 -9.59
N HIS A 45 21.01 17.23 -8.29
CA HIS A 45 22.38 17.33 -7.82
C HIS A 45 22.50 16.85 -6.37
N ILE A 46 23.62 16.24 -6.02
CA ILE A 46 24.02 15.92 -4.64
C ILE A 46 25.40 16.52 -4.43
N ASP A 47 25.53 17.38 -3.44
CA ASP A 47 26.80 17.90 -2.95
C ASP A 47 27.09 17.27 -1.59
N ALA A 48 27.96 16.26 -1.58
CA ALA A 48 28.30 15.52 -0.37
C ALA A 48 29.17 16.33 0.60
N GLU A 49 29.95 17.29 0.10
CA GLU A 49 30.81 18.16 0.90
C GLU A 49 29.97 19.23 1.61
N ALA A 50 29.07 19.89 0.87
CA ALA A 50 28.13 20.87 1.44
C ALA A 50 26.97 20.21 2.18
N GLN A 51 26.84 18.88 2.12
CA GLN A 51 25.72 18.12 2.70
C GLN A 51 24.36 18.65 2.23
N THR A 52 24.18 18.82 0.93
CA THR A 52 22.93 19.28 0.32
C THR A 52 22.54 18.42 -0.89
N ALA A 53 21.25 18.42 -1.20
CA ALA A 53 20.72 17.82 -2.41
C ALA A 53 19.70 18.76 -3.07
N VAL A 54 19.78 18.89 -4.39
CA VAL A 54 18.82 19.65 -5.21
C VAL A 54 17.86 18.67 -5.85
N VAL A 55 16.57 18.86 -5.59
CA VAL A 55 15.53 17.91 -6.00
C VAL A 55 14.32 18.60 -6.61
N GLN A 56 13.64 17.91 -7.51
CA GLN A 56 12.31 18.30 -7.98
C GLN A 56 11.23 17.85 -6.96
N PRO A 57 10.09 18.57 -6.89
CA PRO A 57 9.09 18.34 -5.84
C PRO A 57 8.43 16.95 -5.86
N GLY A 58 8.43 16.25 -6.98
CA GLY A 58 7.86 14.91 -7.13
C GLY A 58 8.81 13.76 -6.76
N VAL A 59 10.07 14.05 -6.37
CA VAL A 59 10.99 13.01 -5.89
C VAL A 59 10.41 12.33 -4.65
N VAL A 60 10.28 11.00 -4.69
CA VAL A 60 9.87 10.21 -3.53
C VAL A 60 11.03 10.15 -2.53
N LEU A 61 10.74 10.28 -1.24
CA LEU A 61 11.79 10.26 -0.20
C LEU A 61 12.66 8.99 -0.28
N ALA A 62 12.07 7.81 -0.48
CA ALA A 62 12.85 6.57 -0.63
C ALA A 62 13.81 6.61 -1.81
N ASP A 63 13.43 7.26 -2.92
CA ASP A 63 14.31 7.41 -4.09
C ASP A 63 15.47 8.38 -3.79
N LEU A 64 15.19 9.45 -3.03
CA LEU A 64 16.26 10.35 -2.54
C LEU A 64 17.21 9.62 -1.59
N GLN A 65 16.69 8.86 -0.61
CA GLN A 65 17.52 8.07 0.33
C GLN A 65 18.43 7.08 -0.41
N LYS A 66 17.89 6.42 -1.46
CA LYS A 66 18.68 5.54 -2.33
C LYS A 66 19.82 6.27 -3.05
N ALA A 67 19.55 7.48 -3.54
CA ALA A 67 20.57 8.30 -4.22
C ALA A 67 21.65 8.81 -3.24
N LEU A 68 21.30 9.06 -1.99
CA LEU A 68 22.20 9.55 -0.94
C LEU A 68 23.06 8.44 -0.29
N ALA A 69 22.53 7.20 -0.24
CA ALA A 69 23.19 6.08 0.44
C ALA A 69 24.65 5.82 0.00
N PRO A 70 25.04 5.90 -1.29
CA PRO A 70 26.43 5.76 -1.72
C PRO A 70 27.39 6.80 -1.13
N HIS A 71 26.85 7.93 -0.67
CA HIS A 71 27.61 9.02 -0.03
C HIS A 71 27.62 8.92 1.49
N GLY A 72 27.00 7.90 2.10
CA GLY A 72 26.82 7.79 3.55
C GLY A 72 25.92 8.86 4.14
N LEU A 73 25.02 9.43 3.33
CA LEU A 73 24.12 10.52 3.69
C LEU A 73 22.65 10.06 3.63
N ARG A 74 21.80 10.80 4.37
CA ARG A 74 20.34 10.68 4.34
C ARG A 74 19.67 12.04 4.47
N PHE A 75 18.44 12.16 4.00
CA PHE A 75 17.54 13.23 4.39
C PHE A 75 16.97 12.90 5.78
N GLY A 76 17.04 13.84 6.71
CA GLY A 76 16.75 13.61 8.13
C GLY A 76 15.28 13.22 8.40
N PRO A 77 14.28 14.06 8.05
CA PRO A 77 12.86 13.75 8.22
C PRO A 77 12.43 12.50 7.46
N ASP A 78 11.69 11.60 8.15
CA ASP A 78 11.34 10.28 7.60
C ASP A 78 9.94 9.80 7.99
N PRO A 79 8.88 10.46 7.53
CA PRO A 79 7.52 10.07 7.84
C PRO A 79 7.24 8.62 7.42
N SER A 80 6.30 7.95 8.07
CA SER A 80 5.89 6.55 7.81
C SER A 80 5.49 6.28 6.35
N THR A 81 5.29 7.33 5.58
CA THR A 81 4.98 7.30 4.15
C THR A 81 6.22 7.44 3.25
N ALA A 82 7.42 7.37 3.77
CA ALA A 82 8.71 7.61 3.08
C ALA A 82 8.82 6.92 1.71
N ASN A 83 8.29 5.70 1.58
CA ASN A 83 8.32 4.94 0.32
C ASN A 83 7.34 5.44 -0.77
N ARG A 84 6.60 6.55 -0.51
CA ARG A 84 5.61 7.11 -1.44
C ARG A 84 5.35 8.62 -1.26
N ALA A 85 5.76 9.21 -0.14
CA ALA A 85 5.73 10.66 0.08
C ALA A 85 6.77 11.34 -0.80
N THR A 86 6.43 12.49 -1.37
CA THR A 86 7.35 13.26 -2.19
C THR A 86 7.95 14.42 -1.39
N ILE A 87 9.16 14.83 -1.73
CA ILE A 87 9.86 15.92 -1.05
C ILE A 87 9.03 17.22 -1.09
N GLY A 88 8.42 17.56 -2.24
CA GLY A 88 7.53 18.72 -2.33
C GLY A 88 6.29 18.60 -1.45
N GLY A 89 5.74 17.37 -1.28
CA GLY A 89 4.64 17.12 -0.36
C GLY A 89 5.06 17.24 1.10
N MET A 90 6.27 16.77 1.45
CA MET A 90 6.85 16.91 2.78
C MET A 90 7.10 18.38 3.13
N ILE A 91 7.63 19.16 2.20
CA ILE A 91 7.80 20.61 2.37
C ILE A 91 6.44 21.29 2.54
N GLY A 92 5.46 20.96 1.68
CA GLY A 92 4.13 21.56 1.73
C GLY A 92 3.41 21.34 3.07
N ASN A 93 3.64 20.22 3.74
CA ASN A 93 3.04 19.89 5.02
C ASN A 93 3.96 20.18 6.22
N ASN A 94 5.23 20.49 6.00
CA ASN A 94 6.27 20.53 7.04
C ASN A 94 6.38 19.20 7.82
N ALA A 95 6.38 18.08 7.09
CA ALA A 95 6.41 16.73 7.64
C ALA A 95 7.68 16.46 8.46
N CYS A 96 7.60 15.56 9.43
CA CYS A 96 8.69 15.24 10.35
C CYS A 96 9.03 13.74 10.36
N GLY A 97 8.17 12.91 10.92
CA GLY A 97 8.42 11.49 11.19
C GLY A 97 9.15 11.24 12.52
N PRO A 98 9.48 9.96 12.82
CA PRO A 98 10.11 9.53 14.07
C PRO A 98 11.43 10.23 14.37
N HIS A 99 12.27 10.45 13.35
CA HIS A 99 13.56 11.08 13.52
C HIS A 99 13.51 12.63 13.47
N GLY A 100 12.31 13.22 13.41
CA GLY A 100 12.13 14.67 13.61
C GLY A 100 12.66 15.17 14.94
N LEU A 101 12.70 14.33 15.97
CA LEU A 101 13.28 14.63 17.27
C LEU A 101 14.77 15.02 17.18
N SER A 102 15.54 14.32 16.34
CA SER A 102 16.99 14.56 16.18
C SER A 102 17.34 15.46 15.01
N TYR A 103 16.59 15.36 13.90
CA TYR A 103 16.94 16.02 12.64
C TYR A 103 16.05 17.23 12.33
N GLY A 104 15.05 17.49 13.19
CA GLY A 104 14.10 18.60 12.99
C GLY A 104 13.02 18.28 11.96
N ARG A 105 12.20 19.28 11.69
CA ARG A 105 11.11 19.29 10.73
C ARG A 105 11.65 19.41 9.30
N THR A 106 10.80 19.20 8.30
CA THR A 106 11.21 19.48 6.91
C THR A 106 11.62 20.94 6.72
N ALA A 107 10.93 21.91 7.34
CA ALA A 107 11.29 23.33 7.30
C ALA A 107 12.73 23.61 7.77
N ASP A 108 13.19 22.90 8.79
CA ASP A 108 14.54 23.04 9.36
C ASP A 108 15.63 22.46 8.43
N ASN A 109 15.20 21.69 7.41
CA ASN A 109 16.06 21.01 6.44
C ASN A 109 15.89 21.55 4.99
N VAL A 110 15.15 22.65 4.79
CA VAL A 110 15.06 23.35 3.50
C VAL A 110 16.03 24.52 3.49
N VAL A 111 16.96 24.53 2.53
CA VAL A 111 17.96 25.59 2.37
C VAL A 111 17.45 26.70 1.46
N ALA A 112 16.89 26.30 0.30
CA ALA A 112 16.39 27.23 -0.71
C ALA A 112 15.35 26.55 -1.60
N MET A 113 14.49 27.33 -2.23
CA MET A 113 13.52 26.81 -3.22
C MET A 113 13.36 27.78 -4.40
N ARG A 114 13.03 27.19 -5.56
CA ARG A 114 12.38 27.92 -6.66
C ARG A 114 10.88 27.78 -6.50
N TRP A 115 10.23 28.92 -6.34
CA TRP A 115 8.83 29.04 -5.91
C TRP A 115 7.98 29.73 -6.97
N LEU A 116 6.86 29.17 -7.35
CA LEU A 116 5.90 29.75 -8.27
C LEU A 116 4.72 30.28 -7.48
N THR A 117 4.47 31.60 -7.54
CA THR A 117 3.37 32.26 -6.86
C THR A 117 2.01 32.07 -7.57
N GLY A 118 0.91 32.41 -6.91
CA GLY A 118 -0.43 32.51 -7.52
C GLY A 118 -0.52 33.56 -8.63
N SER A 119 0.31 34.61 -8.56
CA SER A 119 0.44 35.63 -9.62
C SER A 119 1.16 35.12 -10.87
N GLY A 120 1.87 33.98 -10.78
CA GLY A 120 2.63 33.40 -11.88
C GLY A 120 4.11 33.80 -11.87
N ASP A 121 4.58 34.53 -10.86
CA ASP A 121 5.98 34.92 -10.70
C ASP A 121 6.81 33.75 -10.17
N VAL A 122 8.05 33.65 -10.64
CA VAL A 122 9.02 32.68 -10.13
C VAL A 122 10.03 33.39 -9.24
N LEU A 123 10.11 32.93 -7.98
CA LEU A 123 10.99 33.49 -6.96
C LEU A 123 12.04 32.47 -6.57
N ASP A 124 13.27 32.91 -6.34
CA ASP A 124 14.29 32.15 -5.66
C ASP A 124 14.26 32.55 -4.19
N VAL A 125 13.88 31.64 -3.30
CA VAL A 125 13.67 31.91 -1.87
C VAL A 125 14.68 31.13 -1.02
N GLY A 126 15.16 31.78 0.03
CA GLY A 126 16.14 31.22 0.98
C GLY A 126 16.09 31.96 2.31
N GLU A 127 17.24 32.16 2.94
CA GLU A 127 17.41 32.88 4.20
C GLU A 127 18.39 34.05 4.07
N GLY A 128 18.38 34.94 5.06
CA GLY A 128 19.35 36.07 5.18
C GLY A 128 18.73 37.44 5.00
N ALA A 129 19.58 38.48 5.01
CA ALA A 129 19.17 39.87 5.03
C ALA A 129 18.26 40.24 3.84
N ASP A 130 18.56 39.73 2.66
CA ASP A 130 17.88 40.04 1.41
C ASP A 130 16.71 39.10 1.07
N ALA A 131 16.45 38.08 1.91
CA ALA A 131 15.43 37.06 1.64
C ALA A 131 14.01 37.62 1.51
N LEU A 132 13.71 38.75 2.13
CA LEU A 132 12.40 39.39 2.12
C LEU A 132 12.24 40.39 0.96
N THR A 133 13.33 40.87 0.33
CA THR A 133 13.29 41.92 -0.68
C THR A 133 12.70 41.47 -2.03
N GLY A 134 12.70 40.16 -2.28
CA GLY A 134 12.16 39.57 -3.53
C GLY A 134 10.63 39.56 -3.60
N VAL A 135 9.90 39.90 -2.53
CA VAL A 135 8.45 39.91 -2.44
C VAL A 135 7.95 41.28 -2.02
N ASP A 136 7.26 41.98 -2.87
CA ASP A 136 6.75 43.33 -2.61
C ASP A 136 5.87 43.34 -1.35
N GLY A 137 6.19 44.24 -0.41
CA GLY A 137 5.44 44.41 0.82
C GLY A 137 5.77 43.45 1.97
N LEU A 138 6.61 42.40 1.74
CA LEU A 138 6.91 41.39 2.78
C LEU A 138 7.72 41.98 3.96
N GLU A 139 8.67 42.87 3.70
CA GLU A 139 9.41 43.53 4.77
C GLU A 139 8.47 44.40 5.63
N ALA A 140 7.59 45.16 5.00
CA ALA A 140 6.61 45.97 5.72
C ALA A 140 5.63 45.09 6.52
N PHE A 141 5.22 43.94 5.95
CA PHE A 141 4.41 42.95 6.66
C PHE A 141 5.10 42.48 7.95
N VAL A 142 6.35 42.08 7.88
CA VAL A 142 7.10 41.59 9.04
C VAL A 142 7.20 42.72 10.11
N MET A 143 7.58 43.94 9.70
CA MET A 143 7.72 45.04 10.62
C MET A 143 6.41 45.44 11.31
N ASN A 144 5.29 45.39 10.61
CA ASN A 144 3.98 45.74 11.14
C ASN A 144 3.40 44.66 12.08
N ASN A 145 3.88 43.42 11.99
CA ASN A 145 3.35 42.28 12.74
C ASN A 145 4.35 41.70 13.76
N LEU A 146 5.49 42.34 14.02
CA LEU A 146 6.56 41.82 14.89
C LEU A 146 6.09 41.26 16.23
N ALA A 147 5.13 41.94 16.90
CA ALA A 147 4.62 41.49 18.19
C ALA A 147 3.92 40.13 18.06
N VAL A 148 2.94 40.02 17.19
CA VAL A 148 2.15 38.80 17.02
C VAL A 148 3.01 37.63 16.47
N LEU A 149 3.99 37.96 15.61
CA LEU A 149 4.90 36.92 15.07
C LEU A 149 5.74 36.29 16.18
N ARG A 150 6.06 37.00 17.24
CA ARG A 150 6.85 36.53 18.41
C ARG A 150 6.00 35.85 19.47
N THR A 151 4.72 36.17 19.59
CA THR A 151 3.88 35.67 20.69
C THR A 151 3.02 34.48 20.32
N ASP A 152 2.55 34.40 19.07
CA ASP A 152 1.57 33.41 18.67
C ASP A 152 2.17 32.22 17.89
N PHE A 153 3.36 32.44 17.29
CA PHE A 153 4.01 31.43 16.44
C PHE A 153 5.28 30.86 17.11
N GLY A 154 5.66 29.64 16.76
CA GLY A 154 6.90 29.01 17.20
C GLY A 154 6.99 28.76 18.72
N ARG A 155 5.86 28.51 19.40
CA ARG A 155 5.82 28.32 20.87
C ARG A 155 6.49 27.03 21.32
N PHE A 156 6.47 26.00 20.50
CA PHE A 156 7.17 24.73 20.70
C PHE A 156 7.44 24.01 19.36
N GLY A 157 8.30 23.00 19.37
CA GLY A 157 8.87 22.39 18.15
C GLY A 157 7.84 21.81 17.18
N ARG A 158 6.72 21.27 17.67
CA ARG A 158 5.65 20.68 16.85
C ARG A 158 4.43 21.61 16.64
N GLN A 159 4.58 22.91 16.78
CA GLN A 159 3.55 23.85 16.36
C GLN A 159 3.59 23.98 14.84
N ILE A 160 2.83 23.11 14.14
CA ILE A 160 2.80 23.04 12.67
C ILE A 160 1.51 23.64 12.09
N SER A 161 0.43 23.75 12.88
CA SER A 161 -0.83 24.34 12.45
C SER A 161 -0.66 25.78 11.99
N GLY A 162 -1.32 26.14 10.89
CA GLY A 162 -1.20 27.46 10.28
C GLY A 162 0.09 27.64 9.49
N TYR A 163 0.58 28.87 9.39
CA TYR A 163 1.88 29.19 8.78
C TYR A 163 2.95 29.40 9.85
N SER A 164 4.17 28.98 9.59
CA SER A 164 5.31 29.17 10.50
C SER A 164 5.95 30.55 10.30
N LEU A 165 5.20 31.63 10.60
CA LEU A 165 5.61 33.01 10.33
C LEU A 165 6.75 33.49 11.23
N GLU A 166 7.06 32.80 12.32
CA GLU A 166 8.20 33.08 13.19
C GLU A 166 9.55 33.03 12.45
N HIS A 167 9.65 32.24 11.38
CA HIS A 167 10.86 32.16 10.59
C HIS A 167 11.22 33.47 9.87
N LEU A 168 10.25 34.39 9.66
CA LEU A 168 10.51 35.70 9.05
C LEU A 168 11.21 36.70 10.04
N LEU A 169 11.27 36.37 11.33
CA LEU A 169 11.86 37.24 12.33
C LEU A 169 13.37 37.38 12.10
N PRO A 170 13.94 38.54 12.42
CA PRO A 170 15.39 38.79 12.35
C PRO A 170 16.21 37.79 13.14
N GLU A 171 15.74 37.40 14.34
CA GLU A 171 16.36 36.41 15.21
C GLU A 171 16.36 34.99 14.63
N ASN A 172 15.51 34.70 13.66
CA ASN A 172 15.43 33.44 12.91
C ASN A 172 16.01 33.58 11.48
N ASN A 173 16.93 34.53 11.29
CA ASN A 173 17.65 34.77 10.03
C ASN A 173 16.76 35.13 8.85
N ARG A 174 15.52 35.62 9.07
CA ARG A 174 14.55 35.92 7.99
C ARG A 174 14.45 34.82 6.98
N ASN A 175 14.22 33.58 7.41
CA ASN A 175 14.22 32.41 6.57
C ASN A 175 12.87 32.26 5.84
N LEU A 176 12.78 32.80 4.62
CA LEU A 176 11.59 32.71 3.80
C LEU A 176 11.33 31.27 3.32
N ALA A 177 12.38 30.49 3.04
CA ALA A 177 12.22 29.11 2.60
C ALA A 177 11.55 28.24 3.70
N ALA A 178 12.01 28.39 4.96
CA ALA A 178 11.38 27.71 6.11
C ALA A 178 9.94 28.20 6.36
N THR A 179 9.66 29.50 6.16
CA THR A 179 8.29 30.07 6.30
C THR A 179 7.32 29.48 5.29
N LEU A 180 7.77 29.26 4.05
CA LEU A 180 6.94 28.70 2.98
C LEU A 180 6.75 27.19 3.12
N ALA A 181 7.59 26.49 3.90
CA ALA A 181 7.32 25.12 4.30
C ALA A 181 6.11 25.07 5.24
N GLY A 182 5.19 24.14 5.02
CA GLY A 182 3.95 24.04 5.79
C GLY A 182 2.80 24.93 5.28
N THR A 183 2.97 25.65 4.16
CA THR A 183 1.88 26.47 3.61
C THR A 183 0.82 25.66 2.83
N GLU A 184 0.95 24.36 2.77
CA GLU A 184 -0.03 23.40 2.20
C GLU A 184 -0.48 23.75 0.77
N GLY A 185 0.44 24.36 0.01
CA GLY A 185 0.18 24.77 -1.36
C GLY A 185 -0.80 25.96 -1.48
N THR A 186 -1.01 26.73 -0.41
CA THR A 186 -1.90 27.91 -0.40
C THR A 186 -1.21 29.21 -0.78
N ALA A 187 0.13 29.27 -0.65
CA ALA A 187 0.96 30.45 -0.95
C ALA A 187 1.82 30.27 -2.22
N GLY A 188 1.85 29.10 -2.83
CA GLY A 188 2.64 28.86 -4.04
C GLY A 188 2.88 27.38 -4.32
N MET A 189 3.75 27.14 -5.31
CA MET A 189 4.14 25.80 -5.76
C MET A 189 5.65 25.68 -5.88
N ILE A 190 6.19 24.55 -5.45
CA ILE A 190 7.61 24.25 -5.51
C ILE A 190 7.97 23.78 -6.92
N LEU A 191 8.94 24.43 -7.55
CA LEU A 191 9.54 23.97 -8.82
C LEU A 191 10.81 23.17 -8.59
N GLU A 192 11.60 23.56 -7.58
CA GLU A 192 12.86 22.94 -7.18
C GLU A 192 13.14 23.26 -5.72
N ALA A 193 13.77 22.34 -5.00
CA ALA A 193 14.18 22.56 -3.61
C ALA A 193 15.62 22.09 -3.38
N THR A 194 16.39 22.90 -2.68
CA THR A 194 17.68 22.51 -2.09
C THR A 194 17.43 22.11 -0.64
N VAL A 195 17.69 20.85 -0.32
CA VAL A 195 17.50 20.30 1.02
C VAL A 195 18.83 19.93 1.65
N LYS A 196 18.93 20.14 2.97
CA LYS A 196 20.05 19.70 3.80
C LYS A 196 19.96 18.18 4.01
N VAL A 197 21.10 17.51 3.93
CA VAL A 197 21.22 16.09 4.21
C VAL A 197 22.22 15.85 5.33
N VAL A 198 22.08 14.73 6.04
CA VAL A 198 22.87 14.43 7.25
C VAL A 198 23.57 13.08 7.11
N PRO A 199 24.69 12.84 7.83
CA PRO A 199 25.31 11.52 7.86
C PRO A 199 24.33 10.46 8.39
N THR A 200 24.41 9.27 7.81
CA THR A 200 23.65 8.11 8.30
C THR A 200 24.29 7.62 9.60
N SER A 201 23.47 7.38 10.64
CA SER A 201 23.94 6.74 11.87
C SER A 201 24.58 5.37 11.59
N ALA A 202 25.74 5.14 12.17
CA ALA A 202 26.52 3.93 11.90
C ALA A 202 26.03 2.70 12.68
N ALA A 203 25.52 2.89 13.89
CA ALA A 203 25.26 1.79 14.81
C ALA A 203 24.15 2.10 15.84
N PRO A 204 22.90 2.41 15.41
CA PRO A 204 21.84 2.69 16.38
C PRO A 204 21.46 1.44 17.20
N ALA A 205 21.10 1.63 18.49
CA ALA A 205 20.48 0.63 19.33
C ALA A 205 19.01 0.96 19.56
N LEU A 206 18.15 -0.05 19.61
CA LEU A 206 16.73 0.09 19.90
C LEU A 206 16.42 -0.45 21.29
N ALA A 207 15.98 0.42 22.20
CA ALA A 207 15.36 0.05 23.47
C ALA A 207 13.83 0.04 23.32
N VAL A 208 13.18 -0.99 23.87
CA VAL A 208 11.72 -1.07 23.96
C VAL A 208 11.36 -1.16 25.44
N LEU A 209 10.56 -0.21 25.90
CA LEU A 209 10.20 -0.02 27.30
C LEU A 209 8.70 -0.31 27.46
N GLY A 210 8.31 -1.16 28.42
CA GLY A 210 6.93 -1.52 28.71
C GLY A 210 6.37 -0.75 29.90
N TYR A 211 5.16 -0.25 29.79
CA TYR A 211 4.44 0.52 30.81
C TYR A 211 3.02 -0.04 30.99
N PRO A 212 2.34 0.24 32.14
CA PRO A 212 0.95 -0.19 32.34
C PRO A 212 -0.01 0.31 31.25
N ASP A 213 0.19 1.54 30.76
CA ASP A 213 -0.62 2.18 29.73
C ASP A 213 0.17 3.29 29.00
N MET A 214 -0.42 3.86 27.95
CA MET A 214 0.18 4.90 27.12
C MET A 214 0.39 6.23 27.84
N ALA A 215 -0.48 6.61 28.75
CA ALA A 215 -0.36 7.88 29.48
C ALA A 215 0.81 7.81 30.47
N THR A 216 0.98 6.67 31.15
CA THR A 216 2.15 6.40 32.01
C THR A 216 3.44 6.36 31.20
N ALA A 217 3.41 5.81 30.00
CA ALA A 217 4.56 5.87 29.08
C ALA A 217 4.90 7.31 28.67
N ALA A 218 3.87 8.13 28.43
CA ALA A 218 4.05 9.54 28.07
C ALA A 218 4.62 10.39 29.22
N ASP A 219 4.26 10.10 30.48
CA ASP A 219 4.80 10.80 31.65
C ASP A 219 6.32 10.62 31.78
N ASP A 220 6.85 9.47 31.33
CA ASP A 220 8.27 9.16 31.44
C ASP A 220 9.14 9.81 30.35
N VAL A 221 8.54 10.30 29.27
CA VAL A 221 9.24 10.89 28.12
C VAL A 221 10.23 11.99 28.55
N VAL A 222 9.81 12.88 29.46
CA VAL A 222 10.64 14.00 29.90
C VAL A 222 11.93 13.57 30.65
N HIS A 223 11.91 12.37 31.25
CA HIS A 223 13.10 11.80 31.91
C HIS A 223 14.06 11.17 30.88
N LEU A 224 13.54 10.74 29.71
CA LEU A 224 14.33 10.08 28.69
C LEU A 224 14.96 11.06 27.67
N LEU A 225 14.35 12.23 27.46
CA LEU A 225 14.84 13.25 26.51
C LEU A 225 16.28 13.74 26.78
N PRO A 226 16.76 13.86 28.04
CA PRO A 226 18.16 14.25 28.32
C PRO A 226 19.20 13.28 27.73
N HIS A 227 18.83 12.01 27.45
CA HIS A 227 19.69 11.03 26.76
C HIS A 227 19.86 11.30 25.27
N LYS A 228 19.15 12.30 24.71
CA LYS A 228 19.20 12.69 23.29
C LYS A 228 18.96 11.51 22.34
N PRO A 229 17.81 10.83 22.45
CA PRO A 229 17.48 9.74 21.54
C PRO A 229 17.33 10.24 20.11
N LEU A 230 17.60 9.36 19.14
CA LEU A 230 17.33 9.63 17.72
C LEU A 230 15.84 9.70 17.45
N ALA A 231 15.08 8.78 18.05
CA ALA A 231 13.64 8.71 17.98
C ALA A 231 13.07 8.19 19.31
N LEU A 232 11.86 8.64 19.68
CA LEU A 232 11.14 8.18 20.85
C LEU A 232 9.65 8.08 20.52
N GLU A 233 9.18 6.84 20.30
CA GLU A 233 7.88 6.51 19.72
C GLU A 233 6.97 5.79 20.71
N GLY A 234 5.71 6.23 20.79
CA GLY A 234 4.68 5.57 21.60
C GLY A 234 3.86 4.56 20.79
N LEU A 235 3.50 3.44 21.44
CA LEU A 235 2.74 2.34 20.83
C LEU A 235 1.71 1.77 21.81
N ASP A 236 0.43 1.74 21.43
CA ASP A 236 -0.69 1.24 22.22
C ASP A 236 -0.90 -0.28 22.08
N ALA A 237 -1.32 -0.95 23.16
CA ALA A 237 -1.64 -2.38 23.15
C ALA A 237 -2.75 -2.76 22.16
N GLN A 238 -3.76 -1.91 22.00
CA GLN A 238 -4.85 -2.17 21.07
C GLN A 238 -4.34 -2.20 19.62
N LEU A 239 -3.40 -1.32 19.27
CA LEU A 239 -2.76 -1.30 17.96
C LEU A 239 -1.94 -2.57 17.73
N VAL A 240 -1.17 -3.02 18.73
CA VAL A 240 -0.41 -4.29 18.67
C VAL A 240 -1.37 -5.47 18.47
N ASP A 241 -2.52 -5.48 19.11
CA ASP A 241 -3.52 -6.52 18.92
C ASP A 241 -4.14 -6.53 17.53
N VAL A 242 -4.38 -5.36 16.93
CA VAL A 242 -4.80 -5.26 15.52
C VAL A 242 -3.75 -5.85 14.59
N ILE A 243 -2.47 -5.55 14.82
CA ILE A 243 -1.35 -6.09 14.04
C ILE A 243 -1.27 -7.62 14.19
N ARG A 244 -1.36 -8.13 15.42
CA ARG A 244 -1.34 -9.57 15.70
C ARG A 244 -2.50 -10.33 15.05
N ARG A 245 -3.68 -9.73 14.99
CA ARG A 245 -4.83 -10.31 14.27
C ARG A 245 -4.62 -10.30 12.76
N ALA A 246 -4.08 -9.22 12.22
CA ALA A 246 -3.87 -9.08 10.77
C ALA A 246 -2.75 -9.99 10.23
N LYS A 247 -1.64 -10.11 10.96
CA LYS A 247 -0.44 -10.83 10.51
C LYS A 247 -0.24 -12.20 11.15
N GLY A 248 -0.97 -12.51 12.24
CA GLY A 248 -0.78 -13.71 13.05
C GLY A 248 0.16 -13.49 14.25
N LYS A 249 -0.19 -14.13 15.37
CA LYS A 249 0.58 -14.00 16.63
C LYS A 249 2.03 -14.49 16.51
N SER A 250 2.27 -15.51 15.71
CA SER A 250 3.60 -16.13 15.55
C SER A 250 4.57 -15.30 14.71
N THR A 251 4.07 -14.32 13.93
CA THR A 251 4.89 -13.47 13.06
C THR A 251 5.19 -12.10 13.69
N THR A 252 4.51 -11.76 14.80
CA THR A 252 4.74 -10.50 15.51
C THR A 252 5.82 -10.72 16.58
N PRO A 253 6.90 -9.92 16.61
CA PRO A 253 7.92 -9.99 17.65
C PRO A 253 7.34 -9.89 19.07
N SER A 254 8.00 -10.52 20.05
CA SER A 254 7.65 -10.36 21.45
C SER A 254 8.02 -8.96 21.91
N LEU A 255 7.10 -8.30 22.60
CA LEU A 255 7.34 -7.03 23.28
C LEU A 255 7.51 -7.28 24.79
N PRO A 256 8.19 -6.39 25.53
CA PRO A 256 8.22 -6.39 27.00
C PRO A 256 6.80 -6.41 27.59
N GLU A 257 6.65 -6.80 28.85
CA GLU A 257 5.36 -6.79 29.53
C GLU A 257 4.84 -5.34 29.65
N GLY A 258 3.57 -5.13 29.24
CA GLY A 258 2.95 -3.78 29.30
C GLY A 258 1.66 -3.67 28.53
N GLY A 259 0.96 -2.54 28.77
CA GLY A 259 -0.24 -2.09 28.03
C GLY A 259 0.04 -0.89 27.13
N GLY A 260 1.26 -0.32 27.19
CA GLY A 260 1.79 0.71 26.33
C GLY A 260 3.31 0.60 26.26
N TRP A 261 3.92 1.01 25.17
CA TRP A 261 5.36 0.89 24.96
C TRP A 261 5.97 2.19 24.44
N LEU A 262 7.22 2.46 24.87
CA LEU A 262 8.10 3.39 24.18
C LEU A 262 9.16 2.60 23.41
N MET A 263 9.32 2.94 22.14
CA MET A 263 10.40 2.46 21.26
C MET A 263 11.40 3.61 21.13
N VAL A 264 12.59 3.43 21.67
CA VAL A 264 13.60 4.49 21.78
C VAL A 264 14.85 4.09 21.01
N GLU A 265 15.18 4.86 19.97
CA GLU A 265 16.42 4.66 19.22
C GLU A 265 17.52 5.58 19.73
N VAL A 266 18.68 5.01 20.03
CA VAL A 266 19.84 5.69 20.58
C VAL A 266 21.04 5.49 19.67
N ASP A 267 21.73 6.58 19.30
CA ASP A 267 22.96 6.53 18.50
C ASP A 267 24.19 6.27 19.36
N GLY A 268 25.27 5.82 18.71
CA GLY A 268 26.58 5.64 19.28
C GLY A 268 27.71 5.75 18.24
N THR A 269 28.92 5.93 18.73
CA THR A 269 30.11 5.91 17.85
C THR A 269 30.38 4.54 17.27
N ASP A 270 29.92 3.51 17.96
CA ASP A 270 29.91 2.10 17.55
C ASP A 270 28.78 1.36 18.28
N THR A 271 28.60 0.08 17.96
CA THR A 271 27.54 -0.76 18.53
C THR A 271 27.63 -0.85 20.08
N ASP A 272 28.83 -0.98 20.64
CA ASP A 272 29.02 -1.09 22.08
C ASP A 272 28.68 0.23 22.79
N ASP A 273 28.99 1.36 22.19
CA ASP A 273 28.63 2.67 22.71
C ASP A 273 27.13 2.90 22.67
N ALA A 274 26.48 2.60 21.55
CA ALA A 274 25.02 2.71 21.43
C ALA A 274 24.31 1.81 22.47
N MET A 275 24.76 0.57 22.66
CA MET A 275 24.20 -0.33 23.67
C MET A 275 24.38 0.21 25.09
N ARG A 276 25.58 0.70 25.46
CA ARG A 276 25.81 1.35 26.78
C ARG A 276 24.89 2.55 27.01
N ARG A 277 24.70 3.37 26.00
CA ARG A 277 23.80 4.55 26.10
C ARG A 277 22.34 4.14 26.23
N ALA A 278 21.93 3.07 25.52
CA ALA A 278 20.60 2.51 25.67
C ALA A 278 20.39 1.89 27.06
N ASP A 279 21.37 1.19 27.61
CA ASP A 279 21.33 0.65 28.99
C ASP A 279 21.22 1.78 30.03
N ALA A 280 21.95 2.90 29.83
CA ALA A 280 21.87 4.07 30.71
C ALA A 280 20.46 4.71 30.63
N LEU A 281 19.87 4.81 29.46
CA LEU A 281 18.51 5.29 29.26
C LEU A 281 17.49 4.38 29.97
N ILE A 282 17.63 3.06 29.85
CA ILE A 282 16.77 2.08 30.52
C ILE A 282 16.87 2.21 32.06
N ALA A 283 18.06 2.47 32.56
CA ALA A 283 18.26 2.64 34.01
C ALA A 283 17.55 3.86 34.58
N ASP A 284 17.36 4.91 33.79
CA ASP A 284 16.62 6.11 34.17
C ASP A 284 15.11 6.04 33.89
N ALA A 285 14.68 5.02 33.15
CA ALA A 285 13.27 4.80 32.79
C ALA A 285 12.45 4.26 33.96
N SER A 286 11.18 4.66 34.04
CA SER A 286 10.19 4.13 35.00
C SER A 286 9.44 2.89 34.45
N ALA A 287 9.99 2.26 33.42
CA ALA A 287 9.39 1.10 32.77
C ALA A 287 9.27 -0.12 33.67
N THR A 288 8.22 -0.93 33.52
CA THR A 288 8.01 -2.17 34.27
C THR A 288 8.83 -3.33 33.71
N ASP A 289 9.10 -3.31 32.41
CA ASP A 289 9.92 -4.32 31.70
C ASP A 289 10.59 -3.65 30.49
N SER A 290 11.70 -4.20 30.03
CA SER A 290 12.45 -3.61 28.93
C SER A 290 13.27 -4.64 28.15
N VAL A 291 13.57 -4.32 26.88
CA VAL A 291 14.51 -5.07 26.05
C VAL A 291 15.32 -4.10 25.19
N VAL A 292 16.58 -4.44 24.94
CA VAL A 292 17.46 -3.67 24.04
C VAL A 292 18.04 -4.56 22.95
N HIS A 293 18.12 -4.01 21.74
CA HIS A 293 18.68 -4.69 20.57
C HIS A 293 19.66 -3.75 19.85
N ALA A 294 20.82 -4.26 19.52
CA ALA A 294 21.70 -3.60 18.57
C ALA A 294 21.06 -3.56 17.17
N ALA A 295 21.58 -2.70 16.29
CA ALA A 295 21.19 -2.66 14.89
C ALA A 295 21.24 -4.06 14.25
N GLY A 296 20.13 -4.50 13.66
CA GLY A 296 20.02 -5.83 13.08
C GLY A 296 18.58 -6.28 12.82
N PRO A 297 18.40 -7.55 12.40
CA PRO A 297 17.09 -8.06 11.99
C PRO A 297 16.00 -7.94 13.08
N GLU A 298 16.36 -8.09 14.37
CA GLU A 298 15.40 -8.01 15.47
C GLU A 298 14.89 -6.57 15.69
N ALA A 299 15.81 -5.60 15.74
CA ALA A 299 15.46 -4.18 15.82
C ALA A 299 14.58 -3.76 14.63
N ILE A 300 14.90 -4.20 13.40
CA ILE A 300 14.10 -3.93 12.21
C ILE A 300 12.69 -4.52 12.34
N ARG A 301 12.54 -5.74 12.84
CA ARG A 301 11.23 -6.38 13.04
C ARG A 301 10.38 -5.65 14.09
N LEU A 302 11.00 -5.17 15.15
CA LEU A 302 10.32 -4.35 16.17
C LEU A 302 9.86 -3.01 15.59
N TRP A 303 10.75 -2.28 14.90
CA TRP A 303 10.37 -1.05 14.19
C TRP A 303 9.24 -1.26 13.18
N GLN A 304 9.19 -2.44 12.54
CA GLN A 304 8.14 -2.79 11.59
C GLN A 304 6.76 -2.81 12.24
N ILE A 305 6.63 -3.15 13.54
CA ILE A 305 5.37 -3.06 14.29
C ILE A 305 4.83 -1.63 14.22
N ARG A 306 5.70 -0.64 14.51
CA ARG A 306 5.35 0.77 14.48
C ARG A 306 4.99 1.27 13.07
N ALA A 307 5.77 0.89 12.07
CA ALA A 307 5.53 1.27 10.67
C ALA A 307 4.23 0.68 10.10
N ASP A 308 3.94 -0.58 10.41
CA ASP A 308 2.71 -1.25 9.97
C ASP A 308 1.47 -0.73 10.71
N GLY A 309 1.63 -0.34 11.99
CA GLY A 309 0.57 0.22 12.81
C GLY A 309 -0.11 1.42 12.16
N ALA A 310 0.66 2.34 11.62
CA ALA A 310 0.15 3.52 10.90
C ALA A 310 -0.80 3.17 9.74
N GLY A 311 -0.52 2.05 9.04
CA GLY A 311 -1.38 1.55 7.95
C GLY A 311 -2.61 0.79 8.47
N LEU A 312 -2.44 -0.06 9.47
CA LEU A 312 -3.48 -0.95 10.00
C LEU A 312 -4.47 -0.24 10.93
N ALA A 313 -4.13 0.93 11.48
CA ALA A 313 -5.02 1.75 12.30
C ALA A 313 -6.31 2.24 11.58
N GLY A 314 -6.49 1.93 10.30
CA GLY A 314 -7.74 2.16 9.56
C GLY A 314 -8.95 1.32 10.04
N ARG A 315 -8.75 0.41 11.01
CA ARG A 315 -9.80 -0.34 11.71
C ARG A 315 -9.50 -0.40 13.21
N THR A 316 -10.54 -0.29 14.02
CA THR A 316 -10.43 -0.51 15.48
C THR A 316 -10.21 -1.98 15.81
N ALA A 317 -9.91 -2.26 17.08
CA ALA A 317 -9.79 -3.62 17.58
C ALA A 317 -11.06 -4.48 17.33
N ASP A 318 -12.23 -3.87 17.33
CA ASP A 318 -13.52 -4.54 17.05
C ASP A 318 -13.84 -4.65 15.56
N GLY A 319 -12.93 -4.20 14.69
CA GLY A 319 -13.07 -4.28 13.23
C GLY A 319 -13.90 -3.16 12.60
N LEU A 320 -14.34 -2.16 13.37
CA LEU A 320 -15.03 -0.97 12.85
C LEU A 320 -14.04 -0.12 12.03
N GLN A 321 -14.57 0.63 11.08
CA GLN A 321 -13.75 1.54 10.28
C GLN A 321 -13.31 2.73 11.13
N ALA A 322 -12.03 3.00 11.20
CA ALA A 322 -11.44 4.13 11.88
C ALA A 322 -10.97 5.19 10.87
N TRP A 323 -11.25 6.44 11.18
CA TRP A 323 -11.06 7.58 10.28
C TRP A 323 -9.95 8.50 10.79
N PRO A 324 -9.18 9.12 9.90
CA PRO A 324 -8.42 10.29 10.25
C PRO A 324 -9.39 11.47 10.43
N GLY A 325 -9.08 12.35 11.33
CA GLY A 325 -9.84 13.54 11.61
C GLY A 325 -9.06 14.28 12.69
N TRP A 326 -9.05 13.73 13.88
CA TRP A 326 -8.21 14.13 14.99
C TRP A 326 -7.02 13.19 15.12
N GLU A 327 -6.12 13.21 14.15
CA GLU A 327 -5.08 12.18 14.06
C GLU A 327 -3.65 12.66 14.30
N ASP A 328 -3.43 13.93 14.63
CA ASP A 328 -2.11 14.55 14.51
C ASP A 328 -1.93 15.72 15.46
N SER A 329 -2.58 15.70 16.62
CA SER A 329 -2.42 16.73 17.61
C SER A 329 -1.06 16.61 18.32
N ALA A 330 -0.48 17.74 18.71
CA ALA A 330 0.76 17.80 19.49
C ALA A 330 0.61 18.74 20.68
N VAL A 331 1.21 18.37 21.80
CA VAL A 331 1.34 19.21 22.99
C VAL A 331 2.81 19.21 23.45
N PRO A 332 3.27 20.20 24.20
CA PRO A 332 4.60 20.12 24.82
C PRO A 332 4.77 18.79 25.56
N PRO A 333 5.91 18.08 25.40
CA PRO A 333 6.10 16.72 25.95
C PRO A 333 5.81 16.58 27.44
N GLU A 334 6.04 17.62 28.23
CA GLU A 334 5.75 17.66 29.65
C GLU A 334 4.25 17.57 30.00
N HIS A 335 3.38 17.81 29.04
CA HIS A 335 1.92 17.73 29.20
C HIS A 335 1.29 16.52 28.51
N LEU A 336 2.09 15.69 27.84
CA LEU A 336 1.56 14.63 26.96
C LEU A 336 0.76 13.59 27.74
N GLY A 337 1.21 13.17 28.94
CA GLY A 337 0.51 12.17 29.75
C GLY A 337 -0.86 12.64 30.20
N ASP A 338 -0.96 13.87 30.72
CA ASP A 338 -2.22 14.48 31.14
C ASP A 338 -3.16 14.71 29.96
N TYR A 339 -2.62 15.19 28.84
CA TYR A 339 -3.38 15.35 27.60
C TYR A 339 -3.98 14.02 27.11
N LEU A 340 -3.23 12.93 27.16
CA LEU A 340 -3.73 11.60 26.76
C LEU A 340 -4.88 11.11 27.66
N ARG A 341 -4.78 11.34 28.97
CA ARG A 341 -5.86 10.99 29.92
C ARG A 341 -7.14 11.77 29.63
N ASP A 342 -7.01 13.09 29.42
CA ASP A 342 -8.17 13.96 29.13
C ASP A 342 -8.77 13.68 27.76
N LEU A 343 -7.93 13.39 26.75
CA LEU A 343 -8.39 13.03 25.41
C LEU A 343 -9.15 11.69 25.43
N GLN A 344 -8.68 10.70 26.19
CA GLN A 344 -9.37 9.44 26.37
C GLN A 344 -10.73 9.65 27.06
N ALA A 345 -10.78 10.47 28.11
CA ALA A 345 -12.04 10.80 28.78
C ALA A 345 -13.02 11.53 27.84
N LEU A 346 -12.51 12.40 26.95
CA LEU A 346 -13.33 13.07 25.94
C LEU A 346 -13.89 12.05 24.92
N MET A 347 -13.07 11.07 24.47
CA MET A 347 -13.54 10.00 23.58
C MET A 347 -14.63 9.16 24.23
N GLU A 348 -14.48 8.79 25.51
CA GLU A 348 -15.47 8.03 26.26
C GLU A 348 -16.81 8.80 26.40
N GLN A 349 -16.78 10.12 26.66
CA GLN A 349 -17.96 10.98 26.68
C GLN A 349 -18.73 10.97 25.37
N HIS A 350 -18.02 10.89 24.24
CA HIS A 350 -18.62 10.84 22.89
C HIS A 350 -18.89 9.40 22.43
N LYS A 351 -18.62 8.37 23.26
CA LYS A 351 -18.75 6.94 22.93
C LYS A 351 -17.94 6.56 21.67
N LEU A 352 -16.75 7.12 21.54
CA LEU A 352 -15.83 6.86 20.45
C LEU A 352 -14.68 5.97 20.96
N SER A 353 -14.15 5.17 20.05
CA SER A 353 -12.95 4.34 20.26
C SER A 353 -11.89 4.70 19.22
N GLY A 354 -10.62 4.58 19.59
CA GLY A 354 -9.53 4.92 18.69
C GLY A 354 -8.25 4.19 19.05
N LEU A 355 -7.30 4.17 18.09
CA LEU A 355 -5.99 3.58 18.22
C LEU A 355 -4.93 4.68 18.23
N ALA A 356 -4.19 4.78 19.34
CA ALA A 356 -3.17 5.79 19.55
C ALA A 356 -1.76 5.25 19.28
N TYR A 357 -0.93 6.07 18.69
CA TYR A 357 0.52 5.90 18.52
C TYR A 357 1.12 7.26 18.20
N GLY A 358 2.43 7.43 18.26
CA GLY A 358 2.96 8.75 17.86
C GLY A 358 4.41 9.00 18.24
N HIS A 359 4.85 10.23 17.95
CA HIS A 359 6.17 10.75 18.20
C HIS A 359 6.21 11.36 19.60
N PHE A 360 6.27 10.52 20.62
CA PHE A 360 6.12 10.94 22.03
C PHE A 360 7.24 11.86 22.48
N GLY A 361 8.46 11.67 21.92
CA GLY A 361 9.59 12.55 22.20
C GLY A 361 9.33 14.03 21.85
N ASP A 362 8.46 14.27 20.86
CA ASP A 362 8.04 15.60 20.42
C ASP A 362 6.64 15.99 20.92
N GLY A 363 5.98 15.13 21.71
CA GLY A 363 4.61 15.35 22.17
C GLY A 363 3.52 15.20 21.10
N CYS A 364 3.82 14.61 19.93
CA CYS A 364 2.87 14.42 18.86
C CYS A 364 2.22 13.03 18.92
N ILE A 365 0.90 12.97 18.75
CA ILE A 365 0.14 11.72 18.76
C ILE A 365 -0.67 11.57 17.48
N HIS A 366 -0.76 10.32 17.02
CA HIS A 366 -1.66 9.92 15.93
C HIS A 366 -2.81 9.09 16.49
N LEU A 367 -4.03 9.45 16.10
CA LEU A 367 -5.24 8.80 16.59
C LEU A 367 -6.21 8.54 15.43
N ARG A 368 -6.64 7.30 15.27
CA ARG A 368 -7.69 6.92 14.33
C ARG A 368 -8.96 6.57 15.09
N ILE A 369 -10.06 7.24 14.76
CA ILE A 369 -11.29 7.20 15.54
C ILE A 369 -12.44 6.60 14.71
N ASP A 370 -13.28 5.80 15.34
CA ASP A 370 -14.45 5.13 14.73
C ASP A 370 -15.65 6.05 14.54
N PHE A 371 -15.45 7.26 14.06
CA PHE A 371 -16.53 8.21 13.80
C PHE A 371 -17.67 7.56 13.01
N PRO A 372 -18.93 7.66 13.50
CA PRO A 372 -20.09 7.04 12.85
C PRO A 372 -20.57 7.85 11.63
N LEU A 373 -19.67 8.12 10.68
CA LEU A 373 -19.91 9.04 9.55
C LEU A 373 -21.07 8.61 8.64
N ALA A 374 -21.40 7.32 8.60
CA ALA A 374 -22.51 6.83 7.78
C ALA A 374 -23.90 7.07 8.40
N THR A 375 -23.99 7.27 9.71
CA THR A 375 -25.25 7.32 10.45
C THR A 375 -25.47 8.65 11.19
N THR A 376 -24.44 9.13 11.89
CA THR A 376 -24.49 10.36 12.72
C THR A 376 -23.21 11.17 12.54
N PRO A 377 -22.97 11.79 11.37
CA PRO A 377 -21.74 12.51 11.08
C PRO A 377 -21.47 13.69 12.02
N ASP A 378 -22.52 14.31 12.58
CA ASP A 378 -22.40 15.46 13.50
C ASP A 378 -21.59 15.13 14.77
N VAL A 379 -21.48 13.86 15.17
CA VAL A 379 -20.63 13.41 16.29
C VAL A 379 -19.17 13.75 16.03
N MET A 380 -18.71 13.68 14.78
CA MET A 380 -17.34 14.03 14.41
C MET A 380 -17.08 15.52 14.70
N ARG A 381 -17.92 16.44 14.21
CA ARG A 381 -17.77 17.89 14.43
C ARG A 381 -17.75 18.22 15.93
N ALA A 382 -18.73 17.72 16.67
CA ALA A 382 -18.85 17.96 18.11
C ALA A 382 -17.64 17.49 18.91
N PHE A 383 -17.04 16.37 18.51
CA PHE A 383 -15.80 15.87 19.10
C PHE A 383 -14.60 16.75 18.71
N MET A 384 -14.44 17.07 17.40
CA MET A 384 -13.31 17.82 16.87
C MET A 384 -13.20 19.21 17.51
N GLU A 385 -14.31 19.94 17.70
CA GLU A 385 -14.35 21.25 18.34
C GLU A 385 -13.84 21.18 19.80
N LYS A 386 -14.26 20.17 20.56
CA LYS A 386 -13.81 19.97 21.94
C LYS A 386 -12.37 19.51 22.03
N ALA A 387 -11.95 18.62 21.13
CA ALA A 387 -10.58 18.14 21.08
C ALA A 387 -9.60 19.27 20.71
N ALA A 388 -10.00 20.19 19.81
CA ALA A 388 -9.22 21.39 19.49
C ALA A 388 -9.07 22.30 20.70
N ALA A 389 -10.14 22.58 21.42
CA ALA A 389 -10.09 23.36 22.66
C ALA A 389 -9.23 22.68 23.72
N LEU A 390 -9.28 21.35 23.85
CA LEU A 390 -8.45 20.58 24.76
C LEU A 390 -6.96 20.71 24.39
N ALA A 391 -6.57 20.49 23.14
CA ALA A 391 -5.18 20.65 22.69
C ALA A 391 -4.65 22.08 22.95
N ALA A 392 -5.46 23.09 22.61
CA ALA A 392 -5.12 24.49 22.84
C ALA A 392 -4.94 24.82 24.33
N SER A 393 -5.73 24.21 25.25
CA SER A 393 -5.61 24.41 26.69
C SER A 393 -4.29 23.91 27.27
N TYR A 394 -3.64 22.95 26.63
CA TYR A 394 -2.31 22.45 26.91
C TYR A 394 -1.19 23.22 26.19
N GLY A 395 -1.50 24.34 25.52
CA GLY A 395 -0.53 25.09 24.71
C GLY A 395 -0.13 24.37 23.42
N GLY A 396 -0.91 23.38 23.01
CA GLY A 396 -0.61 22.50 21.90
C GLY A 396 -0.97 23.05 20.51
N SER A 397 -0.76 22.21 19.51
CA SER A 397 -1.06 22.42 18.10
C SER A 397 -2.09 21.39 17.60
N LEU A 398 -2.98 21.81 16.71
CA LEU A 398 -3.99 20.93 16.09
C LEU A 398 -3.34 19.93 15.13
N SER A 399 -2.18 20.28 14.60
CA SER A 399 -1.35 19.41 13.75
C SER A 399 0.10 19.45 14.22
N GLY A 400 0.72 18.29 14.35
CA GLY A 400 2.14 18.14 14.70
C GLY A 400 3.03 17.83 13.49
N GLU A 401 2.47 17.40 12.34
CA GLU A 401 3.24 17.15 11.11
C GLU A 401 2.39 16.99 9.82
N HIS A 402 1.09 16.71 9.90
CA HIS A 402 0.28 16.39 8.71
C HIS A 402 -0.32 17.62 8.03
N GLY A 403 -0.25 18.80 8.65
CA GLY A 403 -0.93 20.03 8.26
C GLY A 403 -2.40 20.05 8.70
N ASP A 404 -3.03 21.22 8.60
CA ASP A 404 -4.43 21.38 8.99
C ASP A 404 -5.40 20.93 7.89
N GLY A 405 -5.07 21.24 6.65
CA GLY A 405 -5.86 20.89 5.48
C GLY A 405 -7.34 21.31 5.62
N ARG A 406 -8.22 20.56 4.97
CA ARG A 406 -9.66 20.74 5.10
C ARG A 406 -10.23 20.17 6.39
N ALA A 407 -9.46 19.34 7.08
CA ALA A 407 -9.91 18.64 8.28
C ALA A 407 -9.86 19.51 9.54
N ARG A 408 -8.92 20.47 9.64
CA ARG A 408 -8.64 21.21 10.88
C ARG A 408 -8.55 22.73 10.72
N SER A 409 -8.41 23.26 9.51
CA SER A 409 -8.22 24.70 9.31
C SER A 409 -9.32 25.58 9.92
N GLU A 410 -10.60 25.13 9.90
CA GLU A 410 -11.72 25.83 10.53
C GLU A 410 -11.51 26.00 12.06
N LEU A 411 -10.71 25.12 12.68
CA LEU A 411 -10.48 25.11 14.14
C LEU A 411 -9.29 25.99 14.58
N LEU A 412 -8.52 26.59 13.66
CA LEU A 412 -7.39 27.46 13.98
C LEU A 412 -7.70 28.61 14.95
N PRO A 413 -8.92 29.21 14.97
CA PRO A 413 -9.27 30.22 15.97
C PRO A 413 -9.24 29.75 17.43
N THR A 414 -9.16 28.41 17.68
CA THR A 414 -9.01 27.89 19.04
C THR A 414 -7.61 28.06 19.60
N MET A 415 -6.58 28.20 18.74
CA MET A 415 -5.19 28.31 19.17
C MET A 415 -4.52 29.63 18.77
N TYR A 416 -5.07 30.36 17.83
CA TYR A 416 -4.51 31.64 17.35
C TYR A 416 -5.41 32.83 17.65
N SER A 417 -4.78 33.96 17.96
CA SER A 417 -5.46 35.25 18.11
C SER A 417 -6.05 35.73 16.77
N PRO A 418 -7.07 36.61 16.79
CA PRO A 418 -7.58 37.23 15.55
C PRO A 418 -6.48 37.96 14.77
N GLU A 419 -5.50 38.57 15.46
CA GLU A 419 -4.36 39.24 14.86
C GLU A 419 -3.42 38.26 14.14
N ALA A 420 -3.18 37.08 14.70
CA ALA A 420 -2.38 36.02 14.06
C ALA A 420 -3.08 35.46 12.82
N LEU A 421 -4.40 35.23 12.88
CA LEU A 421 -5.19 34.81 11.72
C LEU A 421 -5.20 35.86 10.62
N ALA A 422 -5.28 37.15 10.98
CA ALA A 422 -5.17 38.25 10.03
C ALA A 422 -3.78 38.33 9.40
N ALA A 423 -2.72 38.06 10.17
CA ALA A 423 -1.36 37.98 9.64
C ALA A 423 -1.19 36.85 8.63
N MET A 424 -1.72 35.65 8.89
CA MET A 424 -1.73 34.55 7.93
C MET A 424 -2.44 34.92 6.64
N ALA A 425 -3.60 35.58 6.73
CA ALA A 425 -4.36 36.04 5.56
C ALA A 425 -3.61 37.11 4.75
N GLN A 426 -2.94 38.06 5.43
CA GLN A 426 -2.08 39.05 4.78
C GLN A 426 -0.90 38.40 4.09
N PHE A 427 -0.22 37.45 4.75
CA PHE A 427 0.92 36.72 4.18
C PHE A 427 0.49 35.97 2.90
N LYS A 428 -0.61 35.18 2.94
CA LYS A 428 -1.13 34.53 1.74
C LYS A 428 -1.38 35.52 0.61
N GLY A 429 -1.98 36.69 0.92
CA GLY A 429 -2.30 37.71 -0.07
C GLY A 429 -1.08 38.31 -0.79
N LEU A 430 0.12 38.26 -0.20
CA LEU A 430 1.35 38.68 -0.86
C LEU A 430 1.80 37.71 -1.98
N PHE A 431 1.45 36.44 -1.87
CA PHE A 431 1.85 35.39 -2.82
C PHE A 431 0.72 34.92 -3.74
N ASP A 432 -0.53 35.04 -3.28
CA ASP A 432 -1.73 34.59 -3.98
C ASP A 432 -2.89 35.56 -3.75
N PRO A 433 -2.85 36.75 -4.36
CA PRO A 433 -3.85 37.80 -4.13
C PRO A 433 -5.28 37.42 -4.60
N ASP A 434 -5.36 36.56 -5.62
CA ASP A 434 -6.64 36.13 -6.20
C ASP A 434 -7.25 34.90 -5.53
N ASP A 435 -6.58 34.38 -4.44
CA ASP A 435 -6.99 33.15 -3.75
C ASP A 435 -7.17 31.95 -4.70
N LEU A 436 -6.28 31.86 -5.69
CA LEU A 436 -6.27 30.81 -6.71
C LEU A 436 -5.80 29.46 -6.13
N LEU A 437 -4.81 29.52 -5.24
CA LEU A 437 -4.05 28.36 -4.77
C LEU A 437 -4.71 27.74 -3.52
N ASN A 438 -5.12 26.50 -3.66
CA ASN A 438 -5.71 25.63 -2.64
C ASN A 438 -6.68 26.37 -1.69
N PRO A 439 -7.71 27.08 -2.21
CA PRO A 439 -8.63 27.84 -1.38
C PRO A 439 -9.40 26.94 -0.40
N GLY A 440 -9.82 27.50 0.74
CA GLY A 440 -10.53 26.79 1.79
C GLY A 440 -9.61 25.98 2.73
N VAL A 441 -8.28 26.21 2.67
CA VAL A 441 -7.25 25.61 3.53
C VAL A 441 -6.45 26.72 4.23
N VAL A 442 -6.22 26.61 5.51
CA VAL A 442 -5.56 27.56 6.43
C VAL A 442 -6.26 28.92 6.48
N VAL A 443 -6.30 29.63 5.37
CA VAL A 443 -6.91 30.98 5.25
C VAL A 443 -8.29 30.88 4.64
N ARG A 444 -9.29 31.48 5.26
CA ARG A 444 -10.70 31.38 4.85
C ARG A 444 -11.16 29.92 4.66
N PRO A 445 -11.02 29.10 5.70
CA PRO A 445 -11.22 27.66 5.58
C PRO A 445 -12.67 27.28 5.26
N ASP A 446 -12.81 26.17 4.52
CA ASP A 446 -14.10 25.50 4.38
C ASP A 446 -14.52 24.85 5.73
N PRO A 447 -15.83 24.64 5.99
CA PRO A 447 -16.27 23.87 7.15
C PRO A 447 -15.65 22.46 7.18
N LEU A 448 -15.22 22.01 8.34
CA LEU A 448 -14.47 20.73 8.51
C LEU A 448 -15.27 19.49 8.09
N ASP A 449 -16.59 19.59 8.10
CA ASP A 449 -17.55 18.55 7.67
C ASP A 449 -18.07 18.76 6.24
N ALA A 450 -17.58 19.77 5.53
CA ALA A 450 -17.94 19.99 4.14
C ALA A 450 -17.40 18.86 3.24
N ASN A 451 -18.23 18.43 2.29
CA ASN A 451 -17.86 17.48 1.25
C ASN A 451 -17.31 16.12 1.76
N LEU A 452 -17.74 15.67 2.94
CA LEU A 452 -17.37 14.35 3.45
C LEU A 452 -17.96 13.25 2.55
N ARG A 453 -17.09 12.35 2.08
CA ARG A 453 -17.47 11.28 1.13
C ARG A 453 -18.36 10.23 1.73
N ARG A 454 -18.11 9.82 2.98
CA ARG A 454 -18.82 8.68 3.59
C ARG A 454 -20.28 8.99 3.92
N PRO A 455 -20.64 10.17 4.45
CA PRO A 455 -22.05 10.55 4.60
C PRO A 455 -22.83 10.63 3.28
N ALA A 456 -22.16 11.02 2.19
CA ALA A 456 -22.78 11.10 0.86
C ALA A 456 -22.98 9.73 0.19
N ALA A 457 -22.35 8.65 0.72
CA ALA A 457 -22.37 7.32 0.13
C ALA A 457 -23.67 6.58 0.43
N ALA A 458 -24.54 6.41 -0.57
CA ALA A 458 -25.70 5.55 -0.43
C ALA A 458 -25.30 4.07 -0.34
N PRO A 459 -25.91 3.26 0.56
CA PRO A 459 -25.71 1.83 0.61
C PRO A 459 -26.10 1.15 -0.72
N MET A 460 -25.28 0.20 -1.18
CA MET A 460 -25.56 -0.58 -2.39
C MET A 460 -25.38 -2.06 -2.11
N MET A 461 -26.47 -2.76 -1.88
CA MET A 461 -26.44 -4.18 -1.57
C MET A 461 -26.01 -5.03 -2.77
N ALA A 462 -25.19 -6.04 -2.48
CA ALA A 462 -24.82 -7.09 -3.43
C ALA A 462 -26.05 -7.87 -3.87
N SER A 463 -26.08 -8.25 -5.15
CA SER A 463 -27.19 -9.04 -5.72
C SER A 463 -26.69 -10.32 -6.38
N ASP A 464 -26.41 -10.28 -7.70
CA ASP A 464 -26.06 -11.46 -8.48
C ASP A 464 -24.55 -11.72 -8.60
N GLY A 465 -23.71 -10.80 -8.12
CA GLY A 465 -22.24 -10.87 -8.16
C GLY A 465 -21.61 -11.50 -6.92
N PHE A 466 -20.54 -10.89 -6.44
CA PHE A 466 -19.89 -11.26 -5.18
C PHE A 466 -20.74 -10.90 -3.98
N ALA A 467 -20.55 -11.60 -2.87
CA ALA A 467 -21.33 -11.39 -1.65
C ALA A 467 -20.90 -10.18 -0.83
N PHE A 468 -19.63 -9.77 -0.92
CA PHE A 468 -19.03 -8.72 -0.07
C PHE A 468 -19.28 -8.98 1.42
N ALA A 469 -19.06 -10.23 1.84
CA ALA A 469 -19.44 -10.72 3.17
C ALA A 469 -18.78 -9.93 4.31
N GLN A 470 -17.55 -9.48 4.16
CA GLN A 470 -16.82 -8.67 5.13
C GLN A 470 -17.45 -7.29 5.39
N ASP A 471 -18.26 -6.79 4.45
CA ASP A 471 -18.90 -5.48 4.51
C ASP A 471 -20.42 -5.60 4.62
N GLY A 472 -20.90 -6.73 5.15
CA GLY A 472 -22.34 -6.99 5.35
C GLY A 472 -23.15 -7.06 4.05
N GLY A 473 -22.48 -7.29 2.91
CA GLY A 473 -23.10 -7.29 1.58
C GLY A 473 -23.23 -5.89 0.96
N ASP A 474 -22.69 -4.85 1.57
CA ASP A 474 -22.74 -3.49 1.05
C ASP A 474 -21.48 -3.17 0.23
N ILE A 475 -21.65 -3.07 -1.09
CA ILE A 475 -20.58 -2.72 -2.06
C ILE A 475 -20.05 -1.31 -1.79
N SER A 476 -20.90 -0.38 -1.39
CA SER A 476 -20.50 0.99 -1.06
C SER A 476 -19.52 0.98 0.12
N SER A 477 -19.84 0.26 1.19
CA SER A 477 -18.94 0.10 2.34
C SER A 477 -17.61 -0.56 1.96
N ALA A 478 -17.63 -1.60 1.12
CA ALA A 478 -16.44 -2.27 0.63
C ALA A 478 -15.49 -1.31 -0.13
N ILE A 479 -16.03 -0.49 -1.02
CA ILE A 479 -15.25 0.47 -1.82
C ILE A 479 -14.75 1.63 -0.96
N HIS A 480 -15.53 2.09 0.02
CA HIS A 480 -15.14 3.16 0.95
C HIS A 480 -14.13 2.72 2.02
N ARG A 481 -13.73 1.45 2.08
CA ARG A 481 -12.56 1.04 2.87
C ARG A 481 -11.27 1.77 2.45
N CYS A 482 -11.20 2.25 1.20
CA CYS A 482 -10.06 3.06 0.77
C CYS A 482 -10.14 4.47 1.37
N VAL A 483 -9.30 4.73 2.36
CA VAL A 483 -9.15 6.04 3.03
C VAL A 483 -7.98 6.87 2.50
N GLY A 484 -7.36 6.45 1.40
CA GLY A 484 -6.32 7.25 0.75
C GLY A 484 -4.89 7.05 1.22
N VAL A 485 -4.60 6.06 2.09
CA VAL A 485 -3.24 5.77 2.64
C VAL A 485 -2.12 5.75 1.58
N GLY A 486 -2.46 5.38 0.33
CA GLY A 486 -1.55 5.46 -0.81
C GLY A 486 -0.45 4.40 -0.85
N LYS A 487 -0.48 3.34 -0.02
CA LYS A 487 0.52 2.25 -0.06
C LYS A 487 0.64 1.60 -1.45
N CYS A 488 -0.42 1.66 -2.26
CA CYS A 488 -0.42 1.23 -3.66
C CYS A 488 0.46 2.08 -4.61
N ARG A 489 1.10 3.13 -4.11
CA ARG A 489 2.06 3.97 -4.85
C ARG A 489 3.52 3.68 -4.46
N ALA A 490 3.74 2.87 -3.43
CA ALA A 490 5.09 2.43 -3.07
C ALA A 490 5.68 1.52 -4.16
N ASP A 491 6.98 1.52 -4.31
CA ASP A 491 7.66 0.56 -5.17
C ASP A 491 7.67 -0.81 -4.47
N ALA A 492 6.93 -1.76 -5.03
CA ALA A 492 6.80 -3.09 -4.47
C ALA A 492 8.13 -3.88 -4.47
N ARG A 493 9.04 -3.54 -5.37
CA ARG A 493 10.34 -4.22 -5.52
C ARG A 493 11.23 -4.05 -4.28
N ASP A 494 11.17 -2.86 -3.66
CA ASP A 494 11.98 -2.54 -2.48
C ASP A 494 11.41 -3.13 -1.18
N THR A 495 10.12 -3.45 -1.18
CA THR A 495 9.40 -3.90 0.03
C THR A 495 9.09 -5.40 0.03
N GLY A 496 9.44 -6.15 -1.02
CA GLY A 496 9.05 -7.54 -1.19
C GLY A 496 7.54 -7.74 -1.44
N GLN A 497 6.78 -6.68 -1.65
CA GLN A 497 5.34 -6.69 -1.88
C GLN A 497 4.99 -6.83 -3.37
N PHE A 498 3.71 -7.06 -3.66
CA PHE A 498 3.21 -7.28 -5.03
C PHE A 498 2.24 -6.19 -5.47
N MET A 499 1.85 -5.30 -4.57
CA MET A 499 0.76 -4.35 -4.80
C MET A 499 1.06 -3.34 -5.90
N CYS A 500 0.11 -3.23 -6.74
CA CYS A 500 -0.18 -2.31 -7.82
C CYS A 500 0.88 -2.23 -8.92
N PRO A 501 1.16 -3.35 -9.61
CA PRO A 501 2.16 -3.39 -10.68
C PRO A 501 1.83 -2.43 -11.84
N SER A 502 0.55 -2.11 -12.09
CA SER A 502 0.18 -1.12 -13.11
C SER A 502 0.65 0.28 -12.74
N PHE A 503 0.49 0.72 -11.49
CA PHE A 503 1.03 2.01 -11.05
C PHE A 503 2.56 2.04 -11.14
N THR A 504 3.24 0.97 -10.73
CA THR A 504 4.70 0.88 -10.85
C THR A 504 5.17 1.08 -12.29
N ALA A 505 4.42 0.53 -13.26
CA ALA A 505 4.75 0.66 -14.68
C ALA A 505 4.39 2.02 -15.29
N THR A 506 3.25 2.62 -14.92
CA THR A 506 2.74 3.85 -15.57
C THR A 506 3.05 5.12 -14.80
N ARG A 507 3.23 5.01 -13.48
CA ARG A 507 3.31 6.13 -12.53
C ARG A 507 2.09 7.08 -12.60
N ASP A 508 0.98 6.61 -13.17
CA ASP A 508 -0.27 7.36 -13.26
C ASP A 508 -1.17 7.05 -12.07
N GLU A 509 -1.70 8.08 -11.39
CA GLU A 509 -2.57 7.91 -10.22
C GLU A 509 -3.81 7.07 -10.53
N LYS A 510 -4.43 7.23 -11.70
CA LYS A 510 -5.61 6.46 -12.09
C LYS A 510 -5.35 4.94 -12.12
N ASP A 511 -4.10 4.54 -12.35
CA ASP A 511 -3.68 3.15 -12.43
C ASP A 511 -3.32 2.54 -11.07
N SER A 512 -3.39 3.35 -10.00
CA SER A 512 -3.22 2.88 -8.64
C SER A 512 -4.52 2.28 -8.08
N THR A 513 -4.43 1.43 -7.06
CA THR A 513 -5.62 0.94 -6.33
C THR A 513 -6.42 2.09 -5.74
N ARG A 514 -5.74 3.13 -5.23
CA ARG A 514 -6.36 4.34 -4.68
C ARG A 514 -7.13 5.12 -5.75
N GLY A 515 -6.53 5.36 -6.91
CA GLY A 515 -7.17 6.07 -8.02
C GLY A 515 -8.43 5.35 -8.51
N ARG A 516 -8.35 4.02 -8.67
CA ARG A 516 -9.49 3.18 -9.02
C ARG A 516 -10.60 3.18 -7.98
N ALA A 517 -10.23 3.08 -6.70
CA ALA A 517 -11.19 3.17 -5.60
C ALA A 517 -11.87 4.54 -5.58
N ARG A 518 -11.13 5.62 -5.86
CA ARG A 518 -11.69 6.97 -5.96
C ARG A 518 -12.70 7.10 -7.09
N ALA A 519 -12.41 6.59 -8.29
CA ALA A 519 -13.35 6.60 -9.42
C ALA A 519 -14.66 5.85 -9.06
N LEU A 520 -14.54 4.70 -8.39
CA LEU A 520 -15.69 3.94 -7.88
C LEU A 520 -16.48 4.70 -6.81
N GLN A 521 -15.80 5.41 -5.89
CA GLN A 521 -16.46 6.23 -4.88
C GLN A 521 -17.21 7.40 -5.51
N GLU A 522 -16.61 8.08 -6.49
CA GLU A 522 -17.26 9.16 -7.23
C GLU A 522 -18.54 8.68 -7.94
N MET A 523 -18.49 7.52 -8.57
CA MET A 523 -19.66 6.91 -9.20
C MET A 523 -20.77 6.61 -8.19
N LEU A 524 -20.41 6.03 -7.02
CA LEU A 524 -21.40 5.67 -5.99
C LEU A 524 -22.01 6.87 -5.29
N ASN A 525 -21.24 7.96 -5.14
CA ASN A 525 -21.68 9.17 -4.46
C ASN A 525 -22.42 10.15 -5.39
N GLY A 526 -22.57 9.81 -6.69
CA GLY A 526 -23.18 10.71 -7.68
C GLY A 526 -22.33 11.95 -7.98
N GLY A 527 -21.00 11.82 -7.86
CA GLY A 527 -20.02 12.87 -8.15
C GLY A 527 -19.73 13.01 -9.65
N VAL A 528 -18.46 13.23 -10.01
CA VAL A 528 -18.03 13.49 -11.40
C VAL A 528 -18.21 12.31 -12.35
N VAL A 529 -18.37 11.09 -11.84
CA VAL A 529 -18.63 9.88 -12.62
C VAL A 529 -20.13 9.63 -12.68
N SER A 530 -20.82 10.19 -13.67
CA SER A 530 -22.29 10.27 -13.73
C SER A 530 -22.99 9.08 -14.38
N ASP A 531 -22.33 8.35 -15.31
CA ASP A 531 -22.96 7.31 -16.12
C ASP A 531 -22.99 5.92 -15.44
N GLY A 532 -22.83 5.91 -14.09
CA GLY A 532 -22.85 4.69 -13.30
C GLY A 532 -21.80 3.66 -13.74
N TRP A 533 -22.13 2.37 -13.67
CA TRP A 533 -21.21 1.28 -13.98
C TRP A 533 -20.71 1.26 -15.43
N ALA A 534 -21.35 1.96 -16.34
CA ALA A 534 -20.98 1.99 -17.76
C ALA A 534 -20.14 3.23 -18.13
N SER A 535 -19.79 4.08 -17.15
CA SER A 535 -19.00 5.29 -17.37
C SER A 535 -17.65 4.96 -18.05
N PRO A 536 -17.29 5.67 -19.12
CA PRO A 536 -16.00 5.53 -19.78
C PRO A 536 -14.82 5.80 -18.84
N GLU A 537 -14.94 6.78 -17.94
CA GLU A 537 -13.91 7.18 -16.98
C GLU A 537 -13.65 6.06 -15.96
N LEU A 538 -14.72 5.39 -15.51
CA LEU A 538 -14.61 4.24 -14.63
C LEU A 538 -13.91 3.06 -15.33
N HIS A 539 -14.28 2.79 -16.59
CA HIS A 539 -13.67 1.74 -17.38
C HIS A 539 -12.19 2.04 -17.68
N ASP A 540 -11.85 3.28 -18.03
CA ASP A 540 -10.46 3.70 -18.23
C ASP A 540 -9.62 3.53 -16.95
N ALA A 541 -10.14 3.92 -15.80
CA ALA A 541 -9.45 3.73 -14.52
C ALA A 541 -9.23 2.25 -14.15
N LEU A 542 -10.18 1.36 -14.51
CA LEU A 542 -10.11 -0.06 -14.21
C LEU A 542 -9.35 -0.89 -15.27
N ASP A 543 -9.15 -0.36 -16.47
CA ASP A 543 -8.62 -1.10 -17.63
C ASP A 543 -7.27 -1.75 -17.32
N LEU A 544 -6.29 -0.98 -16.86
CA LEU A 544 -4.95 -1.48 -16.54
C LEU A 544 -4.85 -2.20 -15.18
N CYS A 545 -5.97 -2.54 -14.53
CA CYS A 545 -5.92 -3.43 -13.36
C CYS A 545 -5.68 -4.87 -13.79
N LEU A 546 -4.57 -5.47 -13.35
CA LEU A 546 -4.17 -6.85 -13.68
C LEU A 546 -5.07 -7.92 -13.05
N SER A 547 -5.95 -7.57 -12.13
CA SER A 547 -6.72 -8.52 -11.30
C SER A 547 -5.85 -9.53 -10.54
N CYS A 548 -4.66 -9.12 -10.15
CA CYS A 548 -3.65 -9.95 -9.46
C CYS A 548 -3.96 -10.21 -7.97
N LYS A 549 -4.97 -9.57 -7.39
CA LYS A 549 -5.38 -9.65 -5.98
C LYS A 549 -4.34 -9.17 -4.95
N ALA A 550 -3.13 -8.77 -5.35
CA ALA A 550 -2.10 -8.37 -4.40
C ALA A 550 -2.57 -7.28 -3.41
N CYS A 551 -3.42 -6.37 -3.86
CA CYS A 551 -4.02 -5.35 -2.98
C CYS A 551 -4.89 -5.94 -1.86
N ALA A 552 -5.47 -7.14 -2.01
CA ALA A 552 -6.24 -7.76 -0.93
C ALA A 552 -5.36 -8.12 0.28
N ASN A 553 -4.07 -8.38 0.06
CA ASN A 553 -3.08 -8.68 1.10
C ASN A 553 -2.29 -7.42 1.53
N ASP A 554 -1.77 -6.66 0.56
CA ASP A 554 -0.82 -5.58 0.83
C ASP A 554 -1.49 -4.27 1.24
N CYS A 555 -2.78 -4.06 0.87
CA CYS A 555 -3.50 -2.86 1.28
C CYS A 555 -3.89 -2.96 2.75
N PRO A 556 -3.51 -1.98 3.59
CA PRO A 556 -3.82 -2.03 5.03
C PRO A 556 -5.33 -2.08 5.31
N THR A 557 -6.14 -1.52 4.41
CA THR A 557 -7.62 -1.55 4.53
C THR A 557 -8.27 -2.68 3.75
N GLY A 558 -7.50 -3.60 3.18
CA GLY A 558 -7.98 -4.83 2.54
C GLY A 558 -8.82 -4.60 1.28
N ILE A 559 -8.43 -3.67 0.41
CA ILE A 559 -9.11 -3.43 -0.87
C ILE A 559 -8.83 -4.58 -1.84
N ASP A 560 -9.85 -5.26 -2.30
CA ASP A 560 -9.75 -6.23 -3.42
C ASP A 560 -10.25 -5.62 -4.73
N MET A 561 -9.36 -4.95 -5.44
CA MET A 561 -9.68 -4.30 -6.72
C MET A 561 -10.02 -5.31 -7.82
N ALA A 562 -9.53 -6.54 -7.74
CA ALA A 562 -9.89 -7.59 -8.69
C ALA A 562 -11.38 -7.94 -8.60
N THR A 563 -11.91 -8.04 -7.39
CA THR A 563 -13.33 -8.24 -7.13
C THR A 563 -14.16 -7.04 -7.62
N PHE A 564 -13.72 -5.80 -7.34
CA PHE A 564 -14.43 -4.59 -7.79
C PHE A 564 -14.45 -4.46 -9.31
N LYS A 565 -13.33 -4.73 -10.01
CA LYS A 565 -13.27 -4.77 -11.48
C LYS A 565 -14.24 -5.81 -12.05
N SER A 566 -14.23 -7.02 -11.49
CA SER A 566 -15.11 -8.11 -11.95
C SER A 566 -16.59 -7.77 -11.76
N GLU A 567 -16.96 -7.17 -10.61
CA GLU A 567 -18.33 -6.72 -10.32
C GLU A 567 -18.75 -5.59 -11.27
N THR A 568 -17.88 -4.61 -11.51
CA THR A 568 -18.12 -3.54 -12.50
C THR A 568 -18.40 -4.11 -13.88
N LEU A 569 -17.53 -5.00 -14.38
CA LEU A 569 -17.73 -5.64 -15.69
C LEU A 569 -19.00 -6.51 -15.74
N HIS A 570 -19.36 -7.16 -14.62
CA HIS A 570 -20.60 -7.92 -14.53
C HIS A 570 -21.81 -7.02 -14.73
N ARG A 571 -21.90 -5.94 -14.00
CA ARG A 571 -23.02 -4.99 -14.04
C ARG A 571 -23.10 -4.22 -15.35
N THR A 572 -21.96 -3.77 -15.89
CA THR A 572 -21.88 -3.04 -17.15
C THR A 572 -22.42 -3.85 -18.32
N TYR A 573 -22.09 -5.14 -18.37
CA TYR A 573 -22.44 -6.01 -19.50
C TYR A 573 -23.63 -6.93 -19.24
N GLN A 574 -24.41 -6.70 -18.21
CA GLN A 574 -25.63 -7.45 -17.97
C GLN A 574 -26.64 -7.18 -19.09
N GLY A 575 -27.03 -8.24 -19.83
CA GLY A 575 -27.92 -8.11 -20.98
C GLY A 575 -27.32 -7.43 -22.23
N LYS A 576 -26.03 -7.13 -22.24
CA LYS A 576 -25.34 -6.45 -23.35
C LYS A 576 -24.27 -7.32 -23.99
N LEU A 577 -23.89 -6.96 -25.24
CA LEU A 577 -22.73 -7.55 -25.90
C LEU A 577 -21.43 -7.17 -25.18
N ARG A 578 -20.51 -8.15 -25.10
CA ARG A 578 -19.22 -7.99 -24.42
C ARG A 578 -18.08 -7.82 -25.44
N PRO A 579 -16.93 -7.26 -25.04
CA PRO A 579 -15.71 -7.27 -25.85
C PRO A 579 -15.34 -8.70 -26.32
N ARG A 580 -14.69 -8.81 -27.49
CA ARG A 580 -14.26 -10.10 -28.08
C ARG A 580 -13.43 -10.95 -27.11
N ALA A 581 -12.49 -10.33 -26.39
CA ALA A 581 -11.65 -10.99 -25.41
C ALA A 581 -12.46 -11.73 -24.33
N HIS A 582 -13.63 -11.22 -23.94
CA HIS A 582 -14.50 -11.90 -22.96
C HIS A 582 -15.06 -13.24 -23.49
N TYR A 583 -15.32 -13.37 -24.81
CA TYR A 583 -15.80 -14.63 -25.41
C TYR A 583 -14.66 -15.60 -25.72
N THR A 584 -13.47 -15.10 -25.95
CA THR A 584 -12.28 -15.89 -26.30
C THR A 584 -11.43 -16.21 -25.07
N LEU A 585 -10.72 -15.23 -24.52
CA LEU A 585 -9.87 -15.39 -23.35
C LEU A 585 -10.69 -15.72 -22.09
N GLY A 586 -11.83 -15.05 -21.87
CA GLY A 586 -12.72 -15.35 -20.74
C GLY A 586 -13.28 -16.77 -20.75
N ARG A 587 -13.38 -17.40 -21.91
CA ARG A 587 -13.82 -18.82 -22.08
C ARG A 587 -12.68 -19.74 -22.52
N LEU A 588 -11.45 -19.35 -22.32
CA LEU A 588 -10.27 -20.11 -22.74
C LEU A 588 -10.31 -21.60 -22.37
N PRO A 589 -10.72 -22.03 -21.15
CA PRO A 589 -10.82 -23.44 -20.81
C PRO A 589 -11.77 -24.25 -21.75
N GLN A 590 -12.80 -23.63 -22.28
CA GLN A 590 -13.71 -24.27 -23.24
C GLN A 590 -13.03 -24.41 -24.60
N TRP A 591 -12.36 -23.36 -25.08
CA TRP A 591 -11.63 -23.36 -26.33
C TRP A 591 -10.47 -24.34 -26.32
N LEU A 592 -9.73 -24.48 -25.22
CA LEU A 592 -8.67 -25.49 -25.07
C LEU A 592 -9.19 -26.91 -25.21
N ARG A 593 -10.39 -27.20 -24.69
CA ARG A 593 -11.01 -28.51 -24.85
C ARG A 593 -11.43 -28.77 -26.29
N LEU A 594 -12.00 -27.79 -26.97
CA LEU A 594 -12.44 -27.90 -28.39
C LEU A 594 -11.24 -28.00 -29.34
N ALA A 595 -10.15 -27.26 -29.06
CA ALA A 595 -8.93 -27.27 -29.86
C ALA A 595 -8.06 -28.53 -29.62
N GLY A 596 -8.22 -29.21 -28.49
CA GLY A 596 -7.39 -30.34 -28.09
C GLY A 596 -7.30 -31.49 -29.13
N PRO A 597 -8.38 -31.92 -29.79
CA PRO A 597 -8.30 -32.92 -30.88
C PRO A 597 -7.42 -32.45 -32.05
N PHE A 598 -7.34 -31.16 -32.29
CA PHE A 598 -6.61 -30.53 -33.39
C PHE A 598 -5.27 -29.91 -32.94
N ALA A 599 -4.77 -30.28 -31.77
CA ALA A 599 -3.59 -29.66 -31.15
C ALA A 599 -2.37 -29.59 -32.10
N ARG A 600 -2.08 -30.64 -32.85
CA ARG A 600 -0.96 -30.63 -33.83
C ARG A 600 -1.14 -29.55 -34.88
N LEU A 601 -2.34 -29.45 -35.47
CA LEU A 601 -2.65 -28.43 -36.47
C LEU A 601 -2.57 -27.04 -35.92
N VAL A 602 -3.17 -26.78 -34.74
CA VAL A 602 -3.16 -25.48 -34.08
C VAL A 602 -1.70 -25.06 -33.75
N ASN A 603 -0.88 -25.99 -33.28
CA ASN A 603 0.53 -25.73 -32.99
C ASN A 603 1.35 -25.41 -34.25
N VAL A 604 1.04 -26.03 -35.39
CA VAL A 604 1.69 -25.73 -36.68
C VAL A 604 1.25 -24.36 -37.21
N LEU A 605 -0.05 -24.08 -37.21
CA LEU A 605 -0.60 -22.80 -37.68
C LEU A 605 -0.12 -21.64 -36.80
N GLY A 606 0.03 -21.86 -35.47
CA GLY A 606 0.55 -20.88 -34.52
C GLY A 606 2.02 -20.48 -34.73
N LYS A 607 2.80 -21.28 -35.46
CA LYS A 607 4.18 -20.93 -35.85
C LYS A 607 4.23 -20.00 -37.07
N ILE A 608 3.15 -19.96 -37.86
CA ILE A 608 3.05 -19.10 -39.07
C ILE A 608 2.66 -17.68 -38.63
N THR A 609 3.59 -16.76 -38.58
CA THR A 609 3.42 -15.41 -38.02
C THR A 609 2.18 -14.67 -38.55
N PRO A 610 1.86 -14.61 -39.86
CA PRO A 610 0.64 -13.93 -40.31
C PRO A 610 -0.64 -14.54 -39.76
N LEU A 611 -0.72 -15.89 -39.76
CA LEU A 611 -1.90 -16.62 -39.29
C LEU A 611 -2.06 -16.45 -37.75
N ARG A 612 -0.94 -16.50 -37.01
CA ARG A 612 -0.91 -16.24 -35.57
C ARG A 612 -1.43 -14.83 -35.26
N LYS A 613 -0.90 -13.79 -35.91
CA LYS A 613 -1.34 -12.40 -35.70
C LYS A 613 -2.83 -12.21 -36.01
N MET A 614 -3.31 -12.80 -37.11
CA MET A 614 -4.72 -12.76 -37.48
C MET A 614 -5.59 -13.47 -36.42
N GLY A 615 -5.15 -14.65 -35.96
CA GLY A 615 -5.85 -15.39 -34.91
C GLY A 615 -5.91 -14.62 -33.58
N LEU A 616 -4.79 -14.05 -33.12
CA LEU A 616 -4.72 -13.23 -31.94
C LEU A 616 -5.63 -12.00 -32.04
N PHE A 617 -5.60 -11.29 -33.15
CA PHE A 617 -6.48 -10.16 -33.41
C PHE A 617 -7.97 -10.55 -33.35
N ALA A 618 -8.33 -11.68 -33.96
CA ALA A 618 -9.70 -12.20 -33.90
C ALA A 618 -10.12 -12.53 -32.46
N MET A 619 -9.18 -12.98 -31.64
CA MET A 619 -9.39 -13.24 -30.22
C MET A 619 -9.48 -11.99 -29.35
N GLY A 620 -9.13 -10.81 -29.84
CA GLY A 620 -8.97 -9.61 -29.05
C GLY A 620 -7.66 -9.58 -28.26
N ALA A 621 -6.68 -10.37 -28.69
CA ALA A 621 -5.36 -10.45 -28.10
C ALA A 621 -4.33 -9.62 -28.89
N ASP A 622 -3.22 -9.24 -28.25
CA ASP A 622 -2.13 -8.48 -28.88
C ASP A 622 -1.35 -9.36 -29.83
N GLY A 623 -1.15 -8.90 -31.08
CA GLY A 623 -0.47 -9.63 -32.14
C GLY A 623 1.03 -9.87 -31.91
N ARG A 624 1.64 -9.23 -30.91
CA ARG A 624 3.04 -9.43 -30.51
C ARG A 624 3.22 -10.68 -29.64
N ARG A 625 2.15 -11.19 -29.02
CA ARG A 625 2.18 -12.38 -28.17
C ARG A 625 2.38 -13.68 -28.94
N SER A 626 2.98 -14.64 -28.26
CA SER A 626 2.98 -16.03 -28.69
C SER A 626 1.71 -16.77 -28.25
N LEU A 627 1.35 -17.83 -28.96
CA LEU A 627 0.29 -18.75 -28.53
C LEU A 627 0.90 -19.89 -27.72
N PRO A 628 0.39 -20.19 -26.53
CA PRO A 628 0.81 -21.35 -25.77
C PRO A 628 0.64 -22.64 -26.55
N LYS A 629 1.64 -23.52 -26.49
CA LYS A 629 1.63 -24.79 -27.21
C LYS A 629 0.63 -25.74 -26.58
N LEU A 630 -0.34 -26.25 -27.39
CA LEU A 630 -1.29 -27.25 -26.93
C LEU A 630 -0.63 -28.64 -26.78
N ALA A 631 -0.89 -29.30 -25.66
CA ALA A 631 -0.46 -30.69 -25.48
C ALA A 631 -1.15 -31.60 -26.46
N THR A 632 -0.38 -32.39 -27.24
CA THR A 632 -0.92 -33.33 -28.19
C THR A 632 -1.64 -34.51 -27.50
N LYS A 633 -1.27 -34.80 -26.27
CA LYS A 633 -1.91 -35.78 -25.38
C LYS A 633 -2.27 -35.07 -24.09
N PRO A 634 -3.43 -34.44 -23.96
CA PRO A 634 -3.82 -33.76 -22.71
C PRO A 634 -3.99 -34.77 -21.57
N PHE A 635 -3.82 -34.29 -20.31
CA PHE A 635 -3.87 -35.17 -19.14
C PHE A 635 -5.14 -35.99 -19.04
N ARG A 636 -6.32 -35.44 -19.41
CA ARG A 636 -7.60 -36.16 -19.47
C ARG A 636 -7.59 -37.43 -20.36
N ARG A 637 -6.64 -37.53 -21.31
CA ARG A 637 -6.42 -38.75 -22.11
C ARG A 637 -5.38 -39.65 -21.41
N LEU A 638 -4.32 -39.08 -20.85
CA LEU A 638 -3.25 -39.82 -20.17
C LEU A 638 -3.75 -40.52 -18.92
N ARG A 639 -4.64 -39.84 -18.15
CA ARG A 639 -5.20 -40.37 -16.90
C ARG A 639 -5.84 -41.76 -17.00
N LYS A 640 -6.29 -42.17 -18.17
CA LYS A 640 -6.85 -43.52 -18.40
C LYS A 640 -5.83 -44.64 -18.19
N ASN A 641 -4.56 -44.31 -18.38
CA ASN A 641 -3.43 -45.22 -18.24
C ASN A 641 -2.61 -44.94 -16.93
N VAL A 642 -3.03 -43.98 -16.15
CA VAL A 642 -2.40 -43.61 -14.84
C VAL A 642 -3.29 -44.15 -13.73
N ILE A 643 -2.85 -45.19 -13.06
CA ILE A 643 -3.55 -45.78 -11.92
C ILE A 643 -2.68 -45.45 -10.69
N PRO A 644 -3.04 -44.45 -9.88
CA PRO A 644 -2.28 -44.15 -8.64
C PRO A 644 -2.28 -45.35 -7.72
N THR A 645 -1.18 -45.53 -7.03
CA THR A 645 -1.02 -46.62 -6.07
C THR A 645 -1.95 -46.41 -4.87
N HIS A 646 -2.85 -47.38 -4.63
CA HIS A 646 -3.74 -47.30 -3.48
C HIS A 646 -2.97 -47.58 -2.17
N ARG A 647 -3.04 -46.61 -1.25
CA ARG A 647 -2.43 -46.67 0.07
C ARG A 647 -3.47 -46.45 1.16
N PRO A 648 -4.20 -47.51 1.62
CA PRO A 648 -5.38 -47.33 2.51
C PRO A 648 -5.09 -46.59 3.82
N THR A 649 -3.85 -46.65 4.30
CA THR A 649 -3.39 -46.04 5.56
C THR A 649 -2.72 -44.67 5.35
N GLY A 650 -2.49 -44.27 4.08
CA GLY A 650 -1.87 -43.01 3.74
C GLY A 650 -2.81 -41.80 3.85
N PRO A 651 -2.24 -40.58 3.90
CA PRO A 651 -3.01 -39.35 3.85
C PRO A 651 -3.87 -39.31 2.56
N LYS A 652 -5.18 -39.08 2.73
CA LYS A 652 -6.14 -39.06 1.62
C LYS A 652 -6.07 -37.78 0.82
N VAL A 653 -5.69 -37.87 -0.44
CA VAL A 653 -5.51 -36.73 -1.35
C VAL A 653 -6.32 -36.90 -2.61
N VAL A 654 -7.06 -35.88 -3.01
CA VAL A 654 -7.63 -35.78 -4.35
C VAL A 654 -6.89 -34.70 -5.16
N LEU A 655 -6.17 -35.13 -6.18
CA LEU A 655 -5.48 -34.24 -7.10
C LEU A 655 -6.49 -33.61 -8.05
N TRP A 656 -6.58 -32.29 -8.02
CA TRP A 656 -7.37 -31.52 -8.97
C TRP A 656 -6.49 -30.96 -10.07
N VAL A 657 -6.61 -31.52 -11.26
CA VAL A 657 -5.88 -31.05 -12.44
C VAL A 657 -6.70 -29.97 -13.13
N ASP A 658 -6.21 -28.74 -13.10
CA ASP A 658 -6.82 -27.58 -13.71
C ASP A 658 -6.77 -27.62 -15.26
N SER A 659 -7.44 -26.64 -15.91
CA SER A 659 -7.56 -26.62 -17.37
C SER A 659 -6.25 -26.31 -18.11
N PHE A 660 -5.34 -25.56 -17.49
CA PHE A 660 -4.04 -25.20 -18.07
C PHE A 660 -3.09 -26.40 -17.98
N THR A 661 -2.96 -26.97 -16.80
CA THR A 661 -2.20 -28.21 -16.59
C THR A 661 -2.72 -29.35 -17.49
N ASP A 662 -4.04 -29.55 -17.56
CA ASP A 662 -4.63 -30.60 -18.43
C ASP A 662 -4.24 -30.43 -19.90
N SER A 663 -4.31 -29.21 -20.42
CA SER A 663 -4.30 -28.98 -21.88
C SER A 663 -2.97 -28.44 -22.41
N LEU A 664 -2.09 -27.90 -21.56
CA LEU A 664 -0.86 -27.22 -21.96
C LEU A 664 0.40 -27.87 -21.34
N SER A 665 0.32 -28.35 -20.09
CA SER A 665 1.48 -28.91 -19.35
C SER A 665 1.10 -30.17 -18.57
N PRO A 666 0.63 -31.23 -19.24
CA PRO A 666 0.16 -32.47 -18.60
C PRO A 666 1.23 -33.21 -17.79
N GLU A 667 2.52 -33.00 -18.10
CA GLU A 667 3.67 -33.54 -17.37
C GLU A 667 3.67 -33.12 -15.90
N ILE A 668 3.27 -31.88 -15.58
CA ILE A 668 3.18 -31.38 -14.20
C ILE A 668 2.23 -32.25 -13.36
N ALA A 669 1.09 -32.66 -13.94
CA ALA A 669 0.14 -33.52 -13.23
C ALA A 669 0.70 -34.94 -13.01
N LEU A 670 1.47 -35.47 -13.96
CA LEU A 670 2.15 -36.77 -13.80
C LEU A 670 3.23 -36.71 -12.72
N ASP A 671 4.05 -35.66 -12.73
CA ASP A 671 5.09 -35.47 -11.73
C ASP A 671 4.49 -35.23 -10.32
N ALA A 672 3.37 -34.51 -10.23
CA ALA A 672 2.64 -34.34 -8.98
C ALA A 672 2.15 -35.68 -8.40
N ILE A 673 1.66 -36.61 -9.23
CA ILE A 673 1.26 -37.95 -8.78
C ILE A 673 2.48 -38.68 -8.23
N THR A 674 3.62 -38.65 -8.94
CA THR A 674 4.88 -39.28 -8.49
C THR A 674 5.32 -38.75 -7.12
N VAL A 675 5.29 -37.43 -6.92
CA VAL A 675 5.66 -36.76 -5.66
C VAL A 675 4.71 -37.15 -4.52
N LEU A 676 3.40 -37.10 -4.77
CA LEU A 676 2.39 -37.44 -3.77
C LEU A 676 2.47 -38.93 -3.36
N GLU A 677 2.74 -39.83 -4.28
CA GLU A 677 2.93 -41.25 -4.03
C GLU A 677 4.23 -41.50 -3.22
N ALA A 678 5.30 -40.78 -3.55
CA ALA A 678 6.54 -40.83 -2.80
C ALA A 678 6.37 -40.31 -1.35
N ALA A 679 5.51 -39.29 -1.19
CA ALA A 679 5.13 -38.80 0.12
C ALA A 679 4.15 -39.69 0.91
N GLY A 680 3.82 -40.90 0.37
CA GLY A 680 2.97 -41.90 1.05
C GLY A 680 1.46 -41.63 0.95
N CYS A 681 1.00 -40.71 0.12
CA CYS A 681 -0.41 -40.38 0.00
C CYS A 681 -1.26 -41.46 -0.72
N ASP A 682 -2.53 -41.61 -0.30
CA ASP A 682 -3.58 -42.29 -1.06
C ASP A 682 -4.18 -41.31 -2.07
N VAL A 683 -3.68 -41.38 -3.32
CA VAL A 683 -3.98 -40.36 -4.33
C VAL A 683 -5.18 -40.78 -5.18
N LYS A 684 -6.18 -39.91 -5.25
CA LYS A 684 -7.25 -39.97 -6.25
C LYS A 684 -7.17 -38.79 -7.21
N ILE A 685 -7.62 -38.99 -8.45
CA ILE A 685 -7.66 -37.92 -9.45
C ILE A 685 -9.11 -37.46 -9.57
N ALA A 686 -9.36 -36.18 -9.39
CA ALA A 686 -10.69 -35.58 -9.47
C ALA A 686 -11.35 -35.84 -10.86
N GLY A 687 -12.68 -35.92 -10.90
CA GLY A 687 -13.44 -36.13 -12.12
C GLY A 687 -13.11 -35.09 -13.20
N PRO A 688 -13.29 -35.42 -14.49
CA PRO A 688 -13.01 -34.47 -15.56
C PRO A 688 -14.09 -33.39 -15.66
N GLY A 689 -13.73 -32.25 -16.26
CA GLY A 689 -14.72 -31.22 -16.60
C GLY A 689 -14.93 -30.15 -15.56
N ILE A 690 -14.20 -30.18 -14.46
CA ILE A 690 -14.20 -29.16 -13.44
C ILE A 690 -13.22 -28.03 -13.77
N CYS A 691 -13.51 -26.81 -13.29
CA CYS A 691 -12.69 -25.62 -13.52
C CYS A 691 -13.02 -24.57 -12.45
N CYS A 692 -12.02 -23.81 -12.00
CA CYS A 692 -12.21 -22.72 -11.02
C CYS A 692 -13.05 -21.56 -11.53
N GLY A 693 -13.17 -21.38 -12.85
CA GLY A 693 -13.94 -20.29 -13.44
C GLY A 693 -13.23 -18.93 -13.43
N LEU A 694 -11.94 -18.85 -13.05
CA LEU A 694 -11.22 -17.59 -12.91
C LEU A 694 -11.24 -16.72 -14.16
N THR A 695 -11.12 -17.30 -15.36
CA THR A 695 -11.18 -16.54 -16.62
C THR A 695 -12.57 -15.92 -16.87
N LEU A 696 -13.63 -16.53 -16.36
CA LEU A 696 -14.99 -15.94 -16.36
C LEU A 696 -15.09 -14.82 -15.31
N ILE A 697 -14.49 -15.01 -14.13
CA ILE A 697 -14.45 -14.03 -13.06
C ILE A 697 -13.72 -12.76 -13.53
N SER A 698 -12.50 -12.89 -14.04
CA SER A 698 -11.69 -11.75 -14.49
C SER A 698 -12.31 -10.93 -15.61
N THR A 699 -13.22 -11.51 -16.39
CA THR A 699 -13.99 -10.84 -17.44
C THR A 699 -15.43 -10.48 -17.02
N GLY A 700 -15.76 -10.54 -15.72
CA GLY A 700 -17.08 -10.17 -15.19
C GLY A 700 -18.24 -11.04 -15.66
N GLN A 701 -17.99 -12.31 -16.03
CA GLN A 701 -19.03 -13.27 -16.42
C GLN A 701 -19.52 -14.08 -15.20
N LEU A 702 -19.87 -13.37 -14.10
CA LEU A 702 -20.06 -13.98 -12.78
C LEU A 702 -21.18 -15.03 -12.72
N THR A 703 -22.29 -14.83 -13.43
CA THR A 703 -23.35 -15.85 -13.54
C THR A 703 -22.85 -17.16 -14.16
N ALA A 704 -21.97 -17.08 -15.16
CA ALA A 704 -21.37 -18.27 -15.78
C ALA A 704 -20.31 -18.89 -14.85
N ALA A 705 -19.56 -18.06 -14.11
CA ALA A 705 -18.60 -18.50 -13.11
C ALA A 705 -19.28 -19.26 -11.97
N LYS A 706 -20.38 -18.74 -11.41
CA LYS A 706 -21.19 -19.42 -10.38
C LYS A 706 -21.63 -20.81 -10.82
N ARG A 707 -22.19 -20.93 -12.04
CA ARG A 707 -22.58 -22.25 -12.61
C ARG A 707 -21.40 -23.21 -12.72
N LYS A 708 -20.23 -22.70 -13.11
CA LYS A 708 -19.01 -23.51 -13.22
C LYS A 708 -18.52 -23.96 -11.85
N LEU A 709 -18.47 -23.07 -10.88
CA LEU A 709 -18.07 -23.36 -9.51
C LEU A 709 -19.03 -24.34 -8.83
N THR A 710 -20.36 -24.18 -8.99
CA THR A 710 -21.36 -25.14 -8.48
C THR A 710 -21.10 -26.55 -9.01
N ASN A 711 -20.75 -26.67 -10.31
CA ASN A 711 -20.38 -27.96 -10.85
C ASN A 711 -19.08 -28.52 -10.27
N THR A 712 -18.10 -27.66 -10.04
CA THR A 712 -16.82 -28.05 -9.42
C THR A 712 -17.03 -28.53 -7.99
N VAL A 713 -17.85 -27.83 -7.20
CA VAL A 713 -18.23 -28.23 -5.84
C VAL A 713 -18.94 -29.61 -5.85
N LYS A 714 -19.91 -29.83 -6.75
CA LYS A 714 -20.60 -31.14 -6.89
C LYS A 714 -19.63 -32.30 -7.13
N VAL A 715 -18.53 -32.06 -7.82
CA VAL A 715 -17.52 -33.12 -8.09
C VAL A 715 -16.55 -33.28 -6.93
N LEU A 716 -16.12 -32.20 -6.30
CA LEU A 716 -15.11 -32.23 -5.24
C LEU A 716 -15.68 -32.57 -3.84
N HIS A 717 -16.87 -32.10 -3.51
CA HIS A 717 -17.46 -32.28 -2.20
C HIS A 717 -17.57 -33.74 -1.74
N PRO A 718 -17.92 -34.72 -2.59
CA PRO A 718 -17.95 -36.14 -2.18
C PRO A 718 -16.57 -36.66 -1.69
N TYR A 719 -15.48 -36.16 -2.28
CA TYR A 719 -14.12 -36.50 -1.80
C TYR A 719 -13.85 -35.84 -0.45
N VAL A 720 -14.18 -34.56 -0.32
CA VAL A 720 -14.04 -33.82 0.94
C VAL A 720 -14.84 -34.49 2.07
N ALA A 721 -16.09 -34.86 1.80
CA ALA A 721 -16.96 -35.57 2.76
C ALA A 721 -16.40 -36.95 3.15
N ALA A 722 -15.59 -37.57 2.28
CA ALA A 722 -14.88 -38.83 2.55
C ALA A 722 -13.48 -38.61 3.21
N GLY A 723 -13.15 -37.36 3.61
CA GLY A 723 -11.92 -36.99 4.29
C GLY A 723 -10.70 -36.79 3.38
N TYR A 724 -10.88 -36.54 2.09
CA TYR A 724 -9.79 -36.22 1.17
C TYR A 724 -9.48 -34.72 1.20
N THR A 725 -8.19 -34.38 1.24
CA THR A 725 -7.68 -33.03 0.98
C THR A 725 -7.61 -32.80 -0.53
N VAL A 726 -8.10 -31.67 -0.99
CA VAL A 726 -8.02 -31.26 -2.40
C VAL A 726 -6.70 -30.54 -2.66
N VAL A 727 -5.89 -31.04 -3.58
CA VAL A 727 -4.63 -30.41 -3.96
C VAL A 727 -4.73 -29.82 -5.35
N GLY A 728 -4.44 -28.51 -5.46
CA GLY A 728 -4.34 -27.78 -6.72
C GLY A 728 -2.88 -27.56 -7.13
N LEU A 729 -2.63 -27.55 -8.44
CA LEU A 729 -1.29 -27.35 -9.02
C LEU A 729 -1.11 -25.94 -9.56
N GLU A 730 -2.15 -25.35 -10.13
CA GLU A 730 -2.11 -23.96 -10.63
C GLU A 730 -2.50 -23.01 -9.51
N PRO A 731 -1.57 -22.13 -9.04
CA PRO A 731 -1.83 -21.25 -7.88
C PRO A 731 -3.04 -20.35 -8.04
N SER A 732 -3.27 -19.81 -9.25
CA SER A 732 -4.42 -18.94 -9.53
C SER A 732 -5.76 -19.66 -9.38
N CYS A 733 -5.80 -20.92 -9.79
CA CYS A 733 -6.98 -21.77 -9.66
C CYS A 733 -7.23 -22.19 -8.20
N THR A 734 -6.16 -22.51 -7.46
CA THR A 734 -6.19 -22.86 -6.03
C THR A 734 -6.71 -21.68 -5.21
N ALA A 735 -6.17 -20.47 -5.44
CA ALA A 735 -6.61 -19.24 -4.80
C ALA A 735 -8.11 -18.94 -5.07
N THR A 736 -8.58 -19.17 -6.28
CA THR A 736 -10.00 -18.98 -6.63
C THR A 736 -10.92 -19.88 -5.80
N LEU A 737 -10.54 -21.14 -5.57
CA LEU A 737 -11.35 -22.05 -4.74
C LEU A 737 -11.27 -21.69 -3.25
N ARG A 738 -10.22 -21.04 -2.78
CA ARG A 738 -10.07 -20.62 -1.38
C ARG A 738 -10.75 -19.27 -1.07
N SER A 739 -10.92 -18.39 -2.06
CA SER A 739 -11.46 -17.04 -1.87
C SER A 739 -12.73 -16.77 -2.67
N ASP A 740 -12.66 -16.74 -4.00
CA ASP A 740 -13.79 -16.35 -4.85
C ASP A 740 -14.97 -17.33 -4.77
N LEU A 741 -14.70 -18.62 -4.53
CA LEU A 741 -15.73 -19.66 -4.42
C LEU A 741 -16.76 -19.32 -3.33
N VAL A 742 -16.30 -18.97 -2.14
CA VAL A 742 -17.18 -18.68 -1.00
C VAL A 742 -17.88 -17.33 -1.13
N GLU A 743 -17.24 -16.37 -1.78
CA GLU A 743 -17.83 -15.06 -2.08
C GLU A 743 -18.91 -15.14 -3.19
N LEU A 744 -18.76 -16.05 -4.16
CA LEU A 744 -19.73 -16.26 -5.23
C LEU A 744 -20.85 -17.23 -4.84
N LEU A 745 -20.60 -18.14 -3.90
CA LEU A 745 -21.57 -19.13 -3.40
C LEU A 745 -21.70 -19.06 -1.85
N PRO A 746 -22.03 -17.91 -1.28
CA PRO A 746 -21.90 -17.66 0.16
C PRO A 746 -22.86 -18.50 1.02
N ARG A 747 -23.93 -19.06 0.45
CA ARG A 747 -24.92 -19.88 1.16
C ARG A 747 -24.76 -21.38 0.93
N ASP A 748 -23.73 -21.80 0.19
CA ASP A 748 -23.48 -23.20 -0.14
C ASP A 748 -22.48 -23.79 0.86
N ALA A 749 -22.97 -24.57 1.83
CA ALA A 749 -22.13 -25.24 2.84
C ALA A 749 -21.12 -26.22 2.20
N ALA A 750 -21.45 -26.84 1.08
CA ALA A 750 -20.52 -27.71 0.35
C ALA A 750 -19.39 -26.91 -0.31
N ALA A 751 -19.68 -25.68 -0.79
CA ALA A 751 -18.66 -24.78 -1.29
C ALA A 751 -17.69 -24.37 -0.18
N LYS A 752 -18.18 -24.04 1.00
CA LYS A 752 -17.36 -23.74 2.17
C LYS A 752 -16.48 -24.93 2.55
N ALA A 753 -17.06 -26.13 2.68
CA ALA A 753 -16.31 -27.33 3.00
C ALA A 753 -15.20 -27.64 1.97
N VAL A 754 -15.46 -27.46 0.68
CA VAL A 754 -14.44 -27.61 -0.37
C VAL A 754 -13.35 -26.55 -0.21
N SER A 755 -13.71 -25.28 -0.01
CA SER A 755 -12.76 -24.17 0.16
C SER A 755 -11.79 -24.43 1.31
N ASP A 756 -12.30 -24.92 2.44
CA ASP A 756 -11.51 -25.17 3.67
C ASP A 756 -10.53 -26.36 3.50
N GLN A 757 -10.78 -27.26 2.56
CA GLN A 757 -9.96 -28.44 2.28
C GLN A 757 -9.04 -28.32 1.06
N VAL A 758 -9.02 -27.15 0.39
CA VAL A 758 -8.11 -26.90 -0.73
C VAL A 758 -6.74 -26.48 -0.20
N LYS A 759 -5.69 -27.17 -0.61
CA LYS A 759 -4.29 -26.87 -0.29
C LYS A 759 -3.44 -26.74 -1.55
N THR A 760 -2.34 -25.98 -1.44
CA THR A 760 -1.23 -26.07 -2.38
C THR A 760 -0.47 -27.38 -2.19
N ILE A 761 0.37 -27.74 -3.15
CA ILE A 761 1.25 -28.91 -3.02
C ILE A 761 2.25 -28.72 -1.85
N ALA A 762 2.77 -27.50 -1.69
CA ALA A 762 3.70 -27.16 -0.62
C ALA A 762 3.04 -27.25 0.77
N GLU A 763 1.84 -26.70 0.94
CA GLU A 763 1.05 -26.79 2.18
C GLU A 763 0.77 -28.25 2.56
N LEU A 764 0.44 -29.11 1.58
CA LEU A 764 0.25 -30.51 1.86
C LEU A 764 1.56 -31.18 2.30
N LEU A 765 2.60 -31.11 1.47
CA LEU A 765 3.86 -31.80 1.72
C LEU A 765 4.52 -31.37 3.05
N THR A 766 4.44 -30.09 3.39
CA THR A 766 4.96 -29.57 4.67
C THR A 766 4.14 -30.07 5.87
N SER A 767 2.85 -30.38 5.68
CA SER A 767 1.97 -30.92 6.74
C SER A 767 2.17 -32.42 6.99
N LEU A 768 2.95 -33.11 6.15
CA LEU A 768 3.22 -34.53 6.26
C LEU A 768 4.56 -34.79 6.95
N ASP A 769 4.64 -35.91 7.67
CA ASP A 769 5.91 -36.46 8.17
C ASP A 769 6.67 -37.18 7.04
N TRP A 770 7.09 -36.38 6.05
CA TRP A 770 7.78 -36.82 4.86
C TRP A 770 9.17 -36.19 4.80
N GLN A 771 10.15 -37.02 4.48
CA GLN A 771 11.51 -36.54 4.23
C GLN A 771 11.71 -36.40 2.73
N PRO A 772 11.75 -35.13 2.23
CA PRO A 772 11.94 -34.89 0.82
C PRO A 772 13.38 -35.21 0.38
N PRO A 773 13.62 -35.52 -0.90
CA PRO A 773 14.97 -35.63 -1.43
C PRO A 773 15.69 -34.28 -1.34
N GLN A 774 17.02 -34.30 -1.22
CA GLN A 774 17.84 -33.10 -1.30
C GLN A 774 18.06 -32.72 -2.77
N LEU A 775 17.78 -31.48 -3.12
CA LEU A 775 17.92 -30.98 -4.48
C LEU A 775 19.23 -30.21 -4.69
N ASP A 776 19.74 -29.55 -3.63
CA ASP A 776 21.00 -28.76 -3.61
C ASP A 776 21.12 -27.82 -4.82
N ARG A 777 20.03 -27.09 -5.16
CA ARG A 777 19.94 -26.21 -6.32
C ARG A 777 19.87 -24.74 -5.89
N LYS A 778 20.42 -23.88 -6.76
CA LYS A 778 20.22 -22.43 -6.65
C LYS A 778 19.01 -22.01 -7.48
N LEU A 779 18.02 -21.45 -6.81
CA LEU A 779 16.74 -21.10 -7.43
C LEU A 779 16.48 -19.59 -7.38
N LEU A 780 16.00 -19.04 -8.49
CA LEU A 780 15.30 -17.78 -8.55
C LEU A 780 13.80 -18.07 -8.63
N VAL A 781 13.07 -17.74 -7.58
CA VAL A 781 11.66 -18.09 -7.46
C VAL A 781 10.77 -16.91 -7.76
N GLN A 782 9.80 -17.09 -8.69
CA GLN A 782 8.73 -16.13 -8.97
C GLN A 782 7.42 -16.61 -8.32
N PRO A 783 7.07 -16.13 -7.11
CA PRO A 783 5.77 -16.44 -6.52
C PRO A 783 4.64 -15.98 -7.43
N HIS A 784 3.58 -16.78 -7.53
CA HIS A 784 2.40 -16.36 -8.29
C HIS A 784 1.60 -15.32 -7.48
N CYS A 785 1.18 -14.23 -8.10
CA CYS A 785 0.51 -13.11 -7.41
C CYS A 785 -0.76 -13.53 -6.64
N HIS A 786 -1.59 -14.43 -7.18
CA HIS A 786 -2.76 -14.96 -6.46
C HIS A 786 -2.38 -15.87 -5.28
N GLN A 787 -1.28 -16.62 -5.39
CA GLN A 787 -0.73 -17.40 -4.28
C GLN A 787 -0.29 -16.49 -3.15
N TYR A 788 0.57 -15.53 -3.46
CA TYR A 788 1.04 -14.52 -2.51
C TYR A 788 -0.13 -13.80 -1.79
N ALA A 789 -1.15 -13.40 -2.57
CA ALA A 789 -2.27 -12.63 -2.03
C ALA A 789 -3.22 -13.42 -1.13
N ILE A 790 -3.42 -14.71 -1.36
CA ILE A 790 -4.47 -15.52 -0.72
C ILE A 790 -3.90 -16.62 0.18
N MET A 791 -2.76 -17.19 -0.18
CA MET A 791 -2.19 -18.36 0.51
C MET A 791 -0.87 -18.03 1.22
N GLY A 792 -0.21 -16.91 0.86
CA GLY A 792 1.16 -16.61 1.25
C GLY A 792 2.18 -17.44 0.49
N PHE A 793 3.47 -17.24 0.79
CA PHE A 793 4.57 -17.99 0.16
C PHE A 793 5.52 -18.62 1.19
N ASP A 794 5.35 -18.37 2.49
CA ASP A 794 6.23 -18.84 3.56
C ASP A 794 6.33 -20.37 3.63
N THR A 795 5.21 -21.07 3.33
CA THR A 795 5.18 -22.54 3.34
C THR A 795 5.96 -23.13 2.18
N ASP A 796 5.88 -22.51 1.02
CA ASP A 796 6.65 -22.90 -0.18
C ASP A 796 8.14 -22.64 0.05
N GLN A 797 8.50 -21.52 0.64
CA GLN A 797 9.89 -21.20 1.01
C GLN A 797 10.44 -22.24 1.98
N LYS A 798 9.72 -22.56 3.06
CA LYS A 798 10.12 -23.61 4.02
C LYS A 798 10.30 -24.98 3.36
N LEU A 799 9.46 -25.32 2.40
CA LEU A 799 9.62 -26.58 1.63
C LEU A 799 10.90 -26.55 0.81
N LEU A 800 11.18 -25.44 0.11
CA LEU A 800 12.41 -25.28 -0.68
C LEU A 800 13.67 -25.32 0.18
N GLU A 801 13.65 -24.70 1.35
CA GLU A 801 14.73 -24.78 2.35
C GLU A 801 14.92 -26.23 2.85
N LYS A 802 13.83 -26.95 3.14
CA LYS A 802 13.86 -28.38 3.51
C LYS A 802 14.40 -29.28 2.40
N LEU A 803 14.24 -28.87 1.14
CA LEU A 803 14.79 -29.53 -0.06
C LEU A 803 16.28 -29.19 -0.28
N GLY A 804 16.93 -28.38 0.58
CA GLY A 804 18.33 -27.98 0.45
C GLY A 804 18.59 -26.91 -0.61
N CYS A 805 17.57 -26.17 -1.04
CA CYS A 805 17.72 -25.15 -2.09
C CYS A 805 18.23 -23.82 -1.53
N ASP A 806 19.15 -23.17 -2.25
CA ASP A 806 19.50 -21.77 -2.08
C ASP A 806 18.50 -20.93 -2.88
N VAL A 807 17.65 -20.16 -2.18
CA VAL A 807 16.47 -19.51 -2.76
C VAL A 807 16.61 -17.99 -2.78
N GLU A 808 16.52 -17.40 -3.97
CA GLU A 808 16.28 -15.97 -4.15
C GLU A 808 14.82 -15.76 -4.59
N ILE A 809 14.07 -14.93 -3.87
CA ILE A 809 12.66 -14.67 -4.18
C ILE A 809 12.53 -13.36 -4.97
N SER A 810 11.83 -13.41 -6.11
CA SER A 810 11.44 -12.23 -6.86
C SER A 810 10.19 -11.61 -6.25
N SER A 811 10.19 -10.29 -6.07
CA SER A 811 8.99 -9.52 -5.69
C SER A 811 8.20 -9.05 -6.91
N GLY A 812 6.94 -8.73 -6.72
CA GLY A 812 6.08 -8.17 -7.75
C GLY A 812 5.48 -9.22 -8.72
N CYS A 813 4.67 -8.74 -9.63
CA CYS A 813 3.97 -9.55 -10.63
C CYS A 813 4.85 -9.80 -11.86
N CYS A 814 4.69 -10.96 -12.52
CA CYS A 814 5.34 -11.23 -13.82
C CYS A 814 4.78 -10.38 -14.98
N GLY A 815 3.68 -9.66 -14.79
CA GLY A 815 3.06 -8.78 -15.78
C GLY A 815 2.03 -9.45 -16.70
N LEU A 816 1.98 -10.77 -16.84
CA LEU A 816 0.97 -11.44 -17.68
C LEU A 816 -0.40 -11.53 -17.00
N ALA A 817 -0.43 -11.96 -15.74
CA ALA A 817 -1.63 -12.04 -14.90
C ALA A 817 -2.87 -12.59 -15.64
N GLY A 818 -2.79 -13.84 -16.05
CA GLY A 818 -3.88 -14.52 -16.77
C GLY A 818 -4.14 -13.92 -18.16
N ASN A 819 -5.32 -13.33 -18.36
CA ASN A 819 -5.70 -12.72 -19.65
C ASN A 819 -5.14 -11.31 -19.86
N PHE A 820 -4.82 -10.56 -18.79
CA PHE A 820 -4.45 -9.15 -18.87
C PHE A 820 -3.35 -8.86 -19.90
N GLY A 821 -2.19 -9.47 -19.75
CA GLY A 821 -1.07 -9.21 -20.66
C GLY A 821 -1.24 -9.80 -22.07
N MET A 822 -2.26 -10.61 -22.29
CA MET A 822 -2.63 -11.12 -23.62
C MET A 822 -3.58 -10.17 -24.35
N GLU A 823 -4.34 -9.34 -23.65
CA GLU A 823 -5.35 -8.46 -24.25
C GLU A 823 -4.70 -7.34 -25.07
N GLN A 824 -5.40 -6.93 -26.12
CA GLN A 824 -4.99 -5.82 -26.98
C GLN A 824 -4.94 -4.52 -26.17
N GLY A 825 -3.82 -3.75 -26.29
CA GLY A 825 -3.60 -2.52 -25.56
C GLY A 825 -2.82 -2.67 -24.25
N HIS A 826 -2.67 -3.89 -23.71
CA HIS A 826 -2.01 -4.12 -22.40
C HIS A 826 -0.55 -4.61 -22.53
N TYR A 827 -0.09 -4.92 -23.75
CA TYR A 827 1.24 -5.52 -23.96
C TYR A 827 2.38 -4.70 -23.37
N ASP A 828 2.39 -3.40 -23.64
CA ASP A 828 3.53 -2.54 -23.25
C ASP A 828 3.65 -2.42 -21.72
N VAL A 829 2.52 -2.28 -21.03
CA VAL A 829 2.47 -2.29 -19.55
C VAL A 829 2.88 -3.65 -19.00
N SER A 830 2.41 -4.74 -19.61
CA SER A 830 2.76 -6.11 -19.21
C SER A 830 4.25 -6.39 -19.36
N VAL A 831 4.85 -5.96 -20.46
CA VAL A 831 6.31 -6.10 -20.72
C VAL A 831 7.13 -5.26 -19.76
N LYS A 832 6.71 -4.00 -19.52
CA LYS A 832 7.41 -3.12 -18.58
C LYS A 832 7.41 -3.70 -17.15
N ILE A 833 6.28 -4.24 -16.69
CA ILE A 833 6.22 -4.90 -15.37
C ILE A 833 7.21 -6.08 -15.31
N ALA A 834 7.28 -6.90 -16.36
CA ALA A 834 8.22 -8.02 -16.41
C ALA A 834 9.68 -7.55 -16.44
N ALA A 835 9.98 -6.55 -17.28
CA ALA A 835 11.33 -6.00 -17.44
C ALA A 835 11.86 -5.38 -16.14
N ASP A 836 11.02 -4.60 -15.46
CA ASP A 836 11.37 -3.96 -14.19
C ASP A 836 11.38 -4.94 -12.99
N GLY A 837 10.91 -6.17 -13.16
CA GLY A 837 10.80 -7.20 -12.12
C GLY A 837 11.59 -8.46 -12.43
N ILE A 838 10.88 -9.55 -12.81
CA ILE A 838 11.48 -10.89 -12.93
C ILE A 838 12.60 -10.95 -13.98
N LEU A 839 12.50 -10.23 -15.10
CA LEU A 839 13.55 -10.29 -16.13
C LEU A 839 14.86 -9.64 -15.65
N GLN A 840 14.78 -8.51 -14.96
CA GLN A 840 15.95 -7.90 -14.33
C GLN A 840 16.64 -8.83 -13.33
N LYS A 841 15.84 -9.62 -12.58
CA LYS A 841 16.36 -10.61 -11.64
C LYS A 841 17.04 -11.79 -12.34
N ILE A 842 16.47 -12.26 -13.45
CA ILE A 842 17.08 -13.33 -14.27
C ILE A 842 18.44 -12.86 -14.79
N ASP A 843 18.53 -11.63 -15.31
CA ASP A 843 19.78 -11.05 -15.80
C ASP A 843 20.84 -10.89 -14.68
N ALA A 844 20.41 -10.53 -13.48
CA ALA A 844 21.28 -10.32 -12.32
C ALA A 844 21.77 -11.64 -11.70
N SER A 845 21.05 -12.76 -11.87
CA SER A 845 21.32 -14.05 -11.24
C SER A 845 21.33 -15.19 -12.28
N PRO A 846 22.23 -15.16 -13.29
CA PRO A 846 22.22 -16.10 -14.43
C PRO A 846 22.60 -17.54 -14.04
N ASP A 847 23.14 -17.76 -12.84
CA ASP A 847 23.51 -19.08 -12.31
C ASP A 847 22.35 -19.77 -11.55
N ARG A 848 21.20 -19.11 -11.44
CA ARG A 848 20.01 -19.63 -10.75
C ARG A 848 19.00 -20.20 -11.74
N GLU A 849 18.45 -21.37 -11.43
CA GLU A 849 17.34 -21.97 -12.18
C GLU A 849 16.03 -21.25 -11.79
N VAL A 850 15.20 -20.92 -12.79
CA VAL A 850 13.97 -20.19 -12.55
C VAL A 850 12.83 -21.15 -12.15
N LEU A 851 12.26 -20.93 -10.98
CA LEU A 851 11.09 -21.66 -10.46
C LEU A 851 9.84 -20.76 -10.52
N ALA A 852 8.79 -21.25 -11.16
CA ALA A 852 7.50 -20.55 -11.23
C ALA A 852 6.35 -21.55 -11.35
N ASP A 853 5.53 -21.69 -10.34
CA ASP A 853 4.42 -22.65 -10.35
C ASP A 853 3.23 -22.19 -11.21
N GLY A 854 3.05 -20.87 -11.37
CA GLY A 854 1.97 -20.32 -12.17
C GLY A 854 2.20 -20.42 -13.68
N PHE A 855 1.22 -20.91 -14.40
CA PHE A 855 1.26 -21.02 -15.87
C PHE A 855 1.52 -19.65 -16.54
N SER A 856 0.87 -18.58 -16.06
CA SER A 856 1.05 -17.24 -16.61
C SER A 856 2.49 -16.74 -16.41
N CYS A 857 3.12 -17.02 -15.27
CA CYS A 857 4.50 -16.62 -15.00
C CYS A 857 5.47 -17.35 -15.94
N ARG A 858 5.34 -18.68 -16.08
CA ARG A 858 6.16 -19.46 -17.03
C ARG A 858 5.99 -19.00 -18.48
N THR A 859 4.75 -18.72 -18.88
CA THR A 859 4.46 -18.20 -20.22
C THR A 859 5.11 -16.84 -20.46
N GLN A 860 5.04 -15.92 -19.51
CA GLN A 860 5.62 -14.57 -19.64
C GLN A 860 7.14 -14.62 -19.77
N ILE A 861 7.80 -15.38 -18.89
CA ILE A 861 9.26 -15.53 -18.89
C ILE A 861 9.71 -16.15 -20.22
N THR A 862 9.10 -17.23 -20.66
CA THR A 862 9.46 -17.88 -21.92
C THR A 862 9.18 -17.00 -23.13
N ASP A 863 8.07 -16.24 -23.14
CA ASP A 863 7.66 -15.39 -24.28
C ASP A 863 8.59 -14.18 -24.46
N LEU A 864 9.10 -13.60 -23.35
CA LEU A 864 9.89 -12.36 -23.39
C LEU A 864 11.39 -12.61 -23.37
N ASP A 865 11.86 -13.63 -22.67
CA ASP A 865 13.28 -13.88 -22.46
C ASP A 865 13.78 -15.20 -23.07
N GLY A 866 12.88 -16.15 -23.31
CA GLY A 866 13.24 -17.50 -23.79
C GLY A 866 13.71 -18.44 -22.68
N THR A 867 13.91 -17.96 -21.45
CA THR A 867 14.31 -18.76 -20.31
C THR A 867 13.27 -19.80 -19.96
N SER A 868 13.74 -21.04 -19.73
CA SER A 868 12.90 -22.13 -19.23
C SER A 868 12.66 -21.97 -17.74
N SER A 869 11.42 -22.08 -17.33
CA SER A 869 11.03 -22.09 -15.92
C SER A 869 10.23 -23.34 -15.56
N ARG A 870 10.41 -23.85 -14.35
CA ARG A 870 9.87 -25.13 -13.90
C ARG A 870 8.86 -24.97 -12.76
N HIS A 871 8.01 -25.95 -12.60
CA HIS A 871 7.13 -26.11 -11.44
C HIS A 871 7.85 -26.91 -10.33
N ILE A 872 7.58 -26.64 -9.05
CA ILE A 872 8.25 -27.34 -7.93
C ILE A 872 8.13 -28.86 -8.01
N VAL A 873 6.99 -29.41 -8.42
CA VAL A 873 6.80 -30.86 -8.54
C VAL A 873 7.71 -31.49 -9.60
N GLN A 874 8.12 -30.73 -10.63
CA GLN A 874 9.02 -31.22 -11.66
C GLN A 874 10.44 -31.40 -11.11
N LEU A 875 10.90 -30.46 -10.24
CA LEU A 875 12.20 -30.57 -9.58
C LEU A 875 12.24 -31.78 -8.65
N ILE A 876 11.22 -31.93 -7.81
CA ILE A 876 11.13 -33.03 -6.85
C ILE A 876 11.01 -34.39 -7.59
N ALA A 877 10.15 -34.45 -8.62
CA ALA A 877 9.95 -35.70 -9.36
C ALA A 877 11.17 -36.14 -10.16
N GLU A 878 11.98 -35.20 -10.64
CA GLU A 878 13.25 -35.51 -11.31
C GLU A 878 14.21 -36.21 -10.32
N GLN A 879 14.42 -35.65 -9.15
CA GLN A 879 15.30 -36.21 -8.12
C GLN A 879 14.78 -37.56 -7.58
N LEU A 880 13.47 -37.78 -7.53
CA LEU A 880 12.89 -39.07 -7.13
C LEU A 880 13.09 -40.18 -8.19
N LYS A 881 13.37 -39.81 -9.45
CA LYS A 881 13.61 -40.75 -10.55
C LYS A 881 15.09 -41.11 -10.71
N GLU A 882 15.99 -40.27 -10.23
CA GLU A 882 17.42 -40.52 -10.13
C GLU A 882 17.74 -41.44 -8.95
#